data_c8a24d83c634f04a7c592121bd075828
#
_entry.id   c8a24d83c634f04a7c592121bd075828
#
_cell.length_a   1.000
_cell.length_b   1.000
_cell.length_c   1.000
_cell.angle_alpha   90.00
_cell.angle_beta   90.00
_cell.angle_gamma   90.00
#
_symmetry.space_group_name_H-M   'P 1'
#
loop_
_entity.id
_entity.type
_entity.pdbx_description
1 polymer ?
#
loop_
_entity_poly.entity_id
_entity_poly.type
_entity_poly.pdbx_seq_one_letter_code
_entity_poly.pdbx_strand_id
1 'polypeptide(L)'
;MCGIAGIVGLRGQPVEGSEIRSMCAVMAHRGPDDEGLYLGNGVGLGMRRLSIIDLETGHQPLSNEDGTIWAVCNGEIYNFRELRGELERRGHVLSTGSDSETIVHLYEEHGAGCVEKLRGMFALAVWDERRRRLLLARDRLGIKPLYYAEADGRLIFASELKAVLQPSGVERRLSWGALGHLLTSLCTPARDSIVEGVRKLEPGHLLVAAPGRPIRIERYWDVSFGPAGVRGEEEIAEGLRQRLEESVRLHMVSDVPLGAFLSGGIDSSAVVATLARLSPSPVKTFSIGFVEEDFNELRYARRVAERYGTEHHEMIVTPDVLGIVDDLAWYLDEPFGDSSAIPTYVVSKLASEFVTVVLSGDGGDELFAGYDKYVVEGRERRYDVLPGPLRRAIGLAARLMPDGARGRGRLHHLSLTGAPRYLAASTLFRAAQKRALLRPDAYDRLSREDPWRDEAVCLARAGGDWLSALQYLDLNSYLPLDILTKVDRMSMAHGHEARVPLLDHPLVEFAAAIPAELRLRDGVTKSIFKQTMRGVLPDEVVDRRKQGFAVPLGRWFRGQFGRFVRDLLLSETCRRRDILDPGYVARLLAQHDRGRDLDLQLWTLISFELWCRTFLDTRVPRFSAPAAGRPGLRLAGTQAVG
;
A
#
# COMPACT_ATOMS: atom_id res chain seq x y z
N MET A 1 -14.28 -3.51 4.73
CA MET A 1 -13.66 -3.19 3.40
C MET A 1 -14.16 -4.13 2.34
N CYS A 2 -14.09 -3.72 1.08
CA CYS A 2 -14.87 -4.35 0.03
C CYS A 2 -14.03 -4.58 -1.23
N GLY A 3 -14.63 -5.19 -2.24
CA GLY A 3 -14.10 -5.24 -3.59
C GLY A 3 -15.13 -4.67 -4.56
N ILE A 4 -14.79 -3.60 -5.27
CA ILE A 4 -15.65 -3.03 -6.31
C ILE A 4 -15.18 -3.45 -7.69
N ALA A 5 -16.13 -3.58 -8.62
CA ALA A 5 -15.89 -3.87 -10.02
C ALA A 5 -16.93 -3.18 -10.90
N GLY A 6 -16.57 -2.90 -12.15
CA GLY A 6 -17.55 -2.41 -13.10
C GLY A 6 -17.03 -2.31 -14.52
N ILE A 7 -17.99 -2.22 -15.43
CA ILE A 7 -17.75 -2.05 -16.88
C ILE A 7 -18.70 -0.98 -17.40
N VAL A 8 -18.19 -0.08 -18.23
CA VAL A 8 -18.99 0.92 -18.96
C VAL A 8 -18.68 0.83 -20.44
N GLY A 9 -19.70 0.68 -21.26
CA GLY A 9 -19.64 0.73 -22.73
C GLY A 9 -19.47 2.16 -23.23
N LEU A 10 -18.27 2.53 -23.65
CA LEU A 10 -17.96 3.89 -24.12
C LEU A 10 -18.48 4.18 -25.54
N ARG A 11 -18.80 3.14 -26.31
CA ARG A 11 -19.29 3.22 -27.70
C ARG A 11 -20.60 2.46 -27.89
N GLY A 12 -21.37 2.27 -26.79
CA GLY A 12 -22.64 1.55 -26.83
C GLY A 12 -22.53 0.03 -26.73
N GLN A 13 -21.37 -0.50 -26.33
CA GLN A 13 -21.21 -1.94 -26.08
C GLN A 13 -22.12 -2.37 -24.92
N PRO A 14 -22.78 -3.53 -25.02
CA PRO A 14 -23.53 -4.11 -23.92
C PRO A 14 -22.56 -4.56 -22.79
N VAL A 15 -23.10 -4.65 -21.60
CA VAL A 15 -22.41 -5.21 -20.42
C VAL A 15 -23.22 -6.41 -19.93
N GLU A 16 -22.55 -7.55 -19.87
CA GLU A 16 -23.17 -8.79 -19.42
C GLU A 16 -22.98 -8.97 -17.91
N GLY A 17 -24.07 -9.30 -17.21
CA GLY A 17 -24.02 -9.54 -15.76
C GLY A 17 -23.06 -10.68 -15.35
N SER A 18 -22.84 -11.64 -16.25
CA SER A 18 -21.85 -12.71 -16.04
C SER A 18 -20.41 -12.21 -15.96
N GLU A 19 -20.05 -11.15 -16.71
CA GLU A 19 -18.72 -10.54 -16.66
C GLU A 19 -18.50 -9.89 -15.28
N ILE A 20 -19.49 -9.10 -14.81
CA ILE A 20 -19.40 -8.45 -13.49
C ILE A 20 -19.32 -9.49 -12.37
N ARG A 21 -20.15 -10.55 -12.43
CA ARG A 21 -20.06 -11.65 -11.44
C ARG A 21 -18.70 -12.33 -11.46
N SER A 22 -18.10 -12.55 -12.62
CA SER A 22 -16.75 -13.13 -12.69
C SER A 22 -15.69 -12.22 -12.06
N MET A 23 -15.81 -10.90 -12.26
CA MET A 23 -14.95 -9.92 -11.61
C MET A 23 -15.12 -9.93 -10.08
N CYS A 24 -16.36 -10.00 -9.59
CA CYS A 24 -16.66 -10.08 -8.15
C CYS A 24 -16.16 -11.40 -7.54
N ALA A 25 -16.34 -12.52 -8.22
CA ALA A 25 -15.97 -13.83 -7.71
C ALA A 25 -14.47 -13.95 -7.34
N VAL A 26 -13.57 -13.33 -8.12
CA VAL A 26 -12.13 -13.36 -7.83
C VAL A 26 -11.72 -12.45 -6.69
N MET A 27 -12.62 -11.59 -6.22
CA MET A 27 -12.44 -10.69 -5.08
C MET A 27 -13.25 -11.13 -3.84
N ALA A 28 -13.80 -12.35 -3.82
CA ALA A 28 -14.64 -12.83 -2.71
C ALA A 28 -13.93 -12.76 -1.35
N HIS A 29 -12.61 -12.92 -1.31
CA HIS A 29 -11.79 -12.79 -0.09
C HIS A 29 -11.84 -11.38 0.52
N ARG A 30 -12.05 -10.33 -0.30
CA ARG A 30 -12.15 -8.94 0.19
C ARG A 30 -13.49 -8.66 0.87
N GLY A 31 -14.54 -9.31 0.42
CA GLY A 31 -15.89 -9.11 0.93
C GLY A 31 -16.66 -10.42 0.96
N PRO A 32 -16.46 -11.23 2.03
CA PRO A 32 -17.10 -12.53 2.13
C PRO A 32 -18.59 -12.47 2.49
N ASP A 33 -19.07 -11.35 3.04
CA ASP A 33 -20.36 -11.31 3.72
C ASP A 33 -21.53 -11.11 2.74
N ASP A 34 -21.32 -10.32 1.66
CA ASP A 34 -22.41 -9.97 0.75
C ASP A 34 -21.89 -9.73 -0.69
N GLU A 35 -22.78 -9.85 -1.67
CA GLU A 35 -22.52 -9.58 -3.10
C GLU A 35 -23.69 -8.80 -3.70
N GLY A 36 -23.41 -7.67 -4.33
CA GLY A 36 -24.41 -6.86 -5.00
C GLY A 36 -24.05 -6.56 -6.44
N LEU A 37 -25.10 -6.37 -7.26
CA LEU A 37 -24.98 -6.14 -8.69
C LEU A 37 -26.01 -5.10 -9.16
N TYR A 38 -25.54 -4.13 -9.94
CA TYR A 38 -26.41 -3.24 -10.71
C TYR A 38 -26.10 -3.36 -12.20
N LEU A 39 -27.13 -3.51 -13.01
CA LEU A 39 -27.05 -3.56 -14.48
C LEU A 39 -27.97 -2.51 -15.07
N GLY A 40 -27.37 -1.54 -15.76
CA GLY A 40 -28.05 -0.50 -16.51
C GLY A 40 -27.75 -0.58 -18.00
N ASN A 41 -28.22 0.41 -18.75
CA ASN A 41 -28.02 0.46 -20.20
C ASN A 41 -26.55 0.80 -20.54
N GLY A 42 -25.74 -0.23 -20.80
CA GLY A 42 -24.31 -0.12 -21.12
C GLY A 42 -23.42 0.10 -19.89
N VAL A 43 -23.88 -0.25 -18.70
CA VAL A 43 -23.12 -0.22 -17.47
C VAL A 43 -23.42 -1.44 -16.62
N GLY A 44 -22.41 -1.93 -15.91
CA GLY A 44 -22.54 -2.90 -14.83
C GLY A 44 -21.64 -2.47 -13.68
N LEU A 45 -22.18 -2.49 -12.45
CA LEU A 45 -21.44 -2.28 -11.21
C LEU A 45 -21.58 -3.52 -10.35
N GLY A 46 -20.51 -3.92 -9.69
CA GLY A 46 -20.47 -5.07 -8.81
C GLY A 46 -19.73 -4.77 -7.52
N MET A 47 -20.13 -5.46 -6.47
CA MET A 47 -19.60 -5.29 -5.12
C MET A 47 -19.43 -6.64 -4.42
N ARG A 48 -18.30 -6.82 -3.74
CA ARG A 48 -18.09 -7.82 -2.68
C ARG A 48 -17.94 -7.07 -1.38
N ARG A 49 -18.81 -7.33 -0.40
CA ARG A 49 -18.92 -6.54 0.83
C ARG A 49 -18.34 -7.30 2.03
N LEU A 50 -17.51 -6.61 2.81
CA LEU A 50 -17.23 -6.90 4.20
C LEU A 50 -18.05 -5.91 5.03
N SER A 51 -19.03 -6.39 5.79
CA SER A 51 -19.99 -5.59 6.52
C SER A 51 -19.38 -5.07 7.81
N ILE A 52 -19.22 -3.74 7.93
CA ILE A 52 -18.58 -3.07 9.08
C ILE A 52 -19.49 -2.01 9.69
N ILE A 53 -20.10 -1.16 8.86
CA ILE A 53 -21.09 -0.15 9.27
C ILE A 53 -22.42 -0.52 8.61
N ASP A 54 -23.50 -0.53 9.40
CA ASP A 54 -24.83 -0.91 8.95
C ASP A 54 -24.88 -2.33 8.35
N LEU A 55 -24.87 -3.32 9.23
CA LEU A 55 -24.80 -4.73 8.85
C LEU A 55 -26.03 -5.21 8.09
N GLU A 56 -27.20 -4.59 8.31
CA GLU A 56 -28.50 -5.05 7.80
C GLU A 56 -28.91 -4.34 6.49
N THR A 57 -28.78 -3.01 6.43
CA THR A 57 -29.34 -2.22 5.31
C THR A 57 -28.29 -1.66 4.35
N GLY A 58 -27.00 -1.71 4.70
CA GLY A 58 -25.90 -1.16 3.92
C GLY A 58 -25.51 -1.98 2.68
N HIS A 59 -26.43 -2.75 2.09
CA HIS A 59 -26.22 -3.48 0.83
C HIS A 59 -25.84 -2.52 -0.31
N GLN A 60 -24.82 -2.89 -1.08
CA GLN A 60 -24.35 -2.11 -2.25
C GLN A 60 -24.52 -2.92 -3.53
N PRO A 61 -24.77 -2.28 -4.71
CA PRO A 61 -24.76 -0.84 -4.99
C PRO A 61 -25.92 -0.05 -4.35
N LEU A 62 -25.63 1.16 -3.86
CA LEU A 62 -26.59 2.09 -3.27
C LEU A 62 -27.11 3.09 -4.32
N SER A 63 -28.36 3.54 -4.18
CA SER A 63 -28.93 4.56 -5.06
C SER A 63 -29.46 5.77 -4.28
N ASN A 64 -29.63 6.89 -4.99
CA ASN A 64 -30.42 8.00 -4.50
C ASN A 64 -31.93 7.67 -4.55
N GLU A 65 -32.79 8.59 -4.07
CA GLU A 65 -34.23 8.38 -3.86
C GLU A 65 -34.97 7.97 -5.14
N ASP A 66 -34.56 8.46 -6.29
CA ASP A 66 -35.22 8.18 -7.58
C ASP A 66 -34.55 7.11 -8.44
N GLY A 67 -33.46 6.50 -7.91
CA GLY A 67 -32.73 5.41 -8.57
C GLY A 67 -31.95 5.83 -9.82
N THR A 68 -31.63 7.11 -9.97
CA THR A 68 -30.90 7.62 -11.14
C THR A 68 -29.39 7.78 -10.91
N ILE A 69 -28.93 7.70 -9.67
CA ILE A 69 -27.53 7.74 -9.29
C ILE A 69 -27.22 6.48 -8.48
N TRP A 70 -26.21 5.73 -8.91
CA TRP A 70 -25.78 4.48 -8.29
C TRP A 70 -24.33 4.53 -7.88
N ALA A 71 -24.00 4.03 -6.69
CA ALA A 71 -22.64 4.01 -6.20
C ALA A 71 -22.23 2.67 -5.61
N VAL A 72 -20.92 2.35 -5.77
CA VAL A 72 -20.22 1.31 -5.03
C VAL A 72 -18.96 1.93 -4.43
N CYS A 73 -18.65 1.53 -3.18
CA CYS A 73 -17.51 2.06 -2.44
C CYS A 73 -16.74 0.93 -1.74
N ASN A 74 -15.45 0.82 -2.01
CA ASN A 74 -14.50 0.07 -1.21
C ASN A 74 -13.82 1.04 -0.25
N GLY A 75 -14.25 1.12 0.98
CA GLY A 75 -13.68 2.03 1.97
C GLY A 75 -14.64 2.43 3.07
N GLU A 76 -14.29 3.49 3.79
CA GLU A 76 -15.03 4.07 4.90
C GLU A 76 -15.03 5.60 4.80
N ILE A 77 -16.19 6.23 4.96
CA ILE A 77 -16.37 7.68 4.99
C ILE A 77 -16.53 8.12 6.45
N TYR A 78 -15.46 8.52 7.08
CA TYR A 78 -15.41 8.77 8.53
C TYR A 78 -16.30 9.94 8.99
N ASN A 79 -16.51 10.95 8.15
CA ASN A 79 -17.37 12.10 8.46
C ASN A 79 -18.82 11.93 8.02
N PHE A 80 -19.27 10.69 7.73
CA PHE A 80 -20.60 10.43 7.18
C PHE A 80 -21.75 10.96 8.05
N ARG A 81 -21.60 10.95 9.37
CA ARG A 81 -22.65 11.45 10.29
C ARG A 81 -22.89 12.95 10.12
N GLU A 82 -21.81 13.72 9.93
CA GLU A 82 -21.90 15.16 9.65
C GLU A 82 -22.52 15.42 8.27
N LEU A 83 -22.03 14.69 7.25
CA LEU A 83 -22.55 14.78 5.88
C LEU A 83 -24.03 14.40 5.80
N ARG A 84 -24.44 13.34 6.49
CA ARG A 84 -25.82 12.91 6.60
C ARG A 84 -26.71 14.03 7.14
N GLY A 85 -26.34 14.63 8.27
CA GLY A 85 -27.09 15.74 8.85
C GLY A 85 -27.15 16.98 7.95
N GLU A 86 -26.14 17.22 7.11
CA GLU A 86 -26.19 18.29 6.09
C GLU A 86 -27.17 17.95 4.96
N LEU A 87 -27.10 16.73 4.43
CA LEU A 87 -27.96 16.25 3.34
C LEU A 87 -29.44 16.20 3.76
N GLU A 88 -29.74 15.70 4.95
CA GLU A 88 -31.11 15.68 5.50
C GLU A 88 -31.68 17.11 5.63
N ARG A 89 -30.88 18.09 6.05
CA ARG A 89 -31.31 19.52 6.09
C ARG A 89 -31.55 20.11 4.71
N ARG A 90 -30.97 19.52 3.66
CA ARG A 90 -31.23 19.93 2.24
C ARG A 90 -32.41 19.20 1.62
N GLY A 91 -33.01 18.25 2.35
CA GLY A 91 -34.22 17.55 1.94
C GLY A 91 -33.98 16.15 1.37
N HIS A 92 -32.74 15.63 1.41
CA HIS A 92 -32.46 14.24 1.05
C HIS A 92 -33.00 13.27 2.09
N VAL A 93 -33.46 12.11 1.62
CA VAL A 93 -33.98 11.02 2.45
C VAL A 93 -33.05 9.82 2.32
N LEU A 94 -32.19 9.63 3.31
CA LEU A 94 -31.29 8.48 3.35
C LEU A 94 -32.06 7.25 3.87
N SER A 95 -31.93 6.14 3.16
CA SER A 95 -32.68 4.89 3.38
C SER A 95 -31.94 3.88 4.26
N THR A 96 -30.62 4.04 4.41
CA THR A 96 -29.76 3.12 5.17
C THR A 96 -29.02 3.85 6.30
N GLY A 97 -28.37 3.10 7.18
CA GLY A 97 -27.41 3.64 8.15
C GLY A 97 -25.97 3.70 7.63
N SER A 98 -25.73 3.27 6.37
CA SER A 98 -24.41 3.16 5.78
C SER A 98 -23.76 4.53 5.56
N ASP A 99 -22.47 4.60 5.82
CA ASP A 99 -21.61 5.74 5.50
C ASP A 99 -21.57 6.01 3.98
N SER A 100 -21.55 4.94 3.18
CA SER A 100 -21.42 4.98 1.73
C SER A 100 -22.64 5.55 1.01
N GLU A 101 -23.84 5.55 1.62
CA GLU A 101 -25.03 6.18 1.02
C GLU A 101 -24.88 7.70 0.86
N THR A 102 -24.10 8.33 1.73
CA THR A 102 -23.83 9.77 1.60
C THR A 102 -23.21 10.15 0.25
N ILE A 103 -22.53 9.21 -0.43
CA ILE A 103 -21.86 9.44 -1.71
C ILE A 103 -22.85 9.78 -2.82
N VAL A 104 -23.97 9.06 -2.94
CA VAL A 104 -24.95 9.28 -4.01
C VAL A 104 -25.62 10.65 -3.88
N HIS A 105 -25.98 11.05 -2.67
CA HIS A 105 -26.61 12.33 -2.40
C HIS A 105 -25.61 13.51 -2.53
N LEU A 106 -24.36 13.33 -2.07
CA LEU A 106 -23.31 14.33 -2.30
C LEU A 106 -23.00 14.51 -3.79
N TYR A 107 -23.05 13.42 -4.59
CA TYR A 107 -22.87 13.51 -6.03
C TYR A 107 -24.03 14.27 -6.70
N GLU A 108 -25.25 14.10 -6.23
CA GLU A 108 -26.41 14.83 -6.70
C GLU A 108 -26.22 16.34 -6.51
N GLU A 109 -25.75 16.76 -5.34
CA GLU A 109 -25.52 18.16 -4.99
C GLU A 109 -24.29 18.77 -5.68
N HIS A 110 -23.19 18.04 -5.75
CA HIS A 110 -21.87 18.59 -6.10
C HIS A 110 -21.25 17.98 -7.37
N GLY A 111 -21.88 16.97 -7.98
CA GLY A 111 -21.29 16.23 -9.10
C GLY A 111 -19.95 15.61 -8.70
N ALA A 112 -18.94 15.74 -9.58
CA ALA A 112 -17.60 15.19 -9.29
C ALA A 112 -16.90 15.84 -8.09
N GLY A 113 -17.27 17.08 -7.71
CA GLY A 113 -16.73 17.76 -6.53
C GLY A 113 -17.13 17.14 -5.19
N CYS A 114 -18.07 16.16 -5.18
CA CYS A 114 -18.46 15.44 -3.97
C CYS A 114 -17.27 14.81 -3.24
N VAL A 115 -16.23 14.36 -3.97
CA VAL A 115 -15.06 13.70 -3.40
C VAL A 115 -14.23 14.60 -2.46
N GLU A 116 -14.29 15.92 -2.66
CA GLU A 116 -13.59 16.89 -1.81
C GLU A 116 -14.20 16.99 -0.41
N LYS A 117 -15.49 16.67 -0.27
CA LYS A 117 -16.23 16.66 1.00
C LYS A 117 -15.98 15.43 1.85
N LEU A 118 -15.52 14.34 1.23
CA LEU A 118 -15.31 13.08 1.91
C LEU A 118 -14.05 13.12 2.77
N ARG A 119 -14.15 12.71 4.03
CA ARG A 119 -13.02 12.40 4.91
C ARG A 119 -13.04 10.90 5.14
N GLY A 120 -12.05 10.19 4.61
CA GLY A 120 -12.07 8.72 4.63
C GLY A 120 -10.99 8.10 3.77
N MET A 121 -11.02 6.79 3.72
CA MET A 121 -10.24 5.94 2.84
C MET A 121 -11.21 5.29 1.86
N PHE A 122 -11.01 5.46 0.56
CA PHE A 122 -11.97 4.95 -0.42
C PHE A 122 -11.41 4.75 -1.83
N ALA A 123 -11.94 3.75 -2.50
CA ALA A 123 -12.03 3.67 -3.94
C ALA A 123 -13.51 3.52 -4.30
N LEU A 124 -14.07 4.47 -5.03
CA LEU A 124 -15.49 4.52 -5.32
C LEU A 124 -15.78 4.65 -6.81
N ALA A 125 -16.97 4.19 -7.20
CA ALA A 125 -17.55 4.44 -8.51
C ALA A 125 -18.98 4.96 -8.34
N VAL A 126 -19.31 6.03 -9.07
CA VAL A 126 -20.65 6.58 -9.15
C VAL A 126 -21.10 6.59 -10.60
N TRP A 127 -22.27 6.02 -10.88
CA TRP A 127 -22.92 6.05 -12.19
C TRP A 127 -24.14 6.96 -12.17
N ASP A 128 -24.17 7.93 -13.06
CA ASP A 128 -25.30 8.84 -13.30
C ASP A 128 -26.04 8.40 -14.57
N GLU A 129 -27.21 7.79 -14.42
CA GLU A 129 -28.02 7.30 -15.53
C GLU A 129 -28.52 8.42 -16.45
N ARG A 130 -28.89 9.57 -15.88
CA ARG A 130 -29.42 10.70 -16.67
C ARG A 130 -28.34 11.31 -17.55
N ARG A 131 -27.12 11.47 -17.00
CA ARG A 131 -25.96 12.02 -17.73
C ARG A 131 -25.17 10.96 -18.46
N ARG A 132 -25.47 9.68 -18.22
CA ARG A 132 -24.68 8.53 -18.68
C ARG A 132 -23.21 8.72 -18.39
N ARG A 133 -22.86 9.00 -17.17
CA ARG A 133 -21.53 9.38 -16.75
C ARG A 133 -21.05 8.54 -15.55
N LEU A 134 -19.86 7.99 -15.69
CA LEU A 134 -19.13 7.34 -14.61
C LEU A 134 -18.16 8.34 -13.97
N LEU A 135 -18.16 8.39 -12.64
CA LEU A 135 -17.10 8.95 -11.81
C LEU A 135 -16.39 7.79 -11.10
N LEU A 136 -15.09 7.69 -11.24
CA LEU A 136 -14.23 6.91 -10.37
C LEU A 136 -13.42 7.87 -9.51
N ALA A 137 -13.20 7.54 -8.23
CA ALA A 137 -12.32 8.33 -7.37
C ALA A 137 -11.54 7.43 -6.42
N ARG A 138 -10.30 7.83 -6.13
CA ARG A 138 -9.42 7.18 -5.17
C ARG A 138 -9.07 8.17 -4.07
N ASP A 139 -9.04 7.70 -2.83
CA ASP A 139 -8.75 8.55 -1.68
C ASP A 139 -7.41 9.30 -1.79
N ARG A 140 -7.24 10.30 -0.94
CA ARG A 140 -6.15 11.28 -1.01
C ARG A 140 -4.76 10.68 -1.00
N LEU A 141 -4.55 9.58 -0.25
CA LEU A 141 -3.25 8.94 -0.07
C LEU A 141 -3.15 7.56 -0.76
N GLY A 142 -4.25 7.11 -1.40
CA GLY A 142 -4.29 5.84 -2.10
C GLY A 142 -4.33 4.63 -1.17
N ILE A 143 -4.98 4.76 -0.01
CA ILE A 143 -5.16 3.68 0.95
C ILE A 143 -5.92 2.52 0.31
N LYS A 144 -6.95 2.83 -0.50
CA LYS A 144 -7.70 1.81 -1.24
C LYS A 144 -7.24 1.71 -2.69
N PRO A 145 -7.06 0.49 -3.22
CA PRO A 145 -6.62 0.29 -4.60
C PRO A 145 -7.75 0.47 -5.61
N LEU A 146 -7.41 0.99 -6.80
CA LEU A 146 -8.33 1.10 -7.94
C LEU A 146 -7.57 0.97 -9.26
N TYR A 147 -7.89 -0.10 -10.02
CA TYR A 147 -7.35 -0.39 -11.34
C TYR A 147 -8.38 -0.10 -12.42
N TYR A 148 -7.93 0.27 -13.62
CA TYR A 148 -8.79 0.43 -14.77
C TYR A 148 -8.06 0.10 -16.08
N ALA A 149 -8.84 -0.28 -17.09
CA ALA A 149 -8.35 -0.53 -18.45
C ALA A 149 -9.40 -0.09 -19.48
N GLU A 150 -8.93 0.37 -20.64
CA GLU A 150 -9.75 0.56 -21.83
C GLU A 150 -9.52 -0.61 -22.79
N ALA A 151 -10.56 -1.40 -23.04
CA ALA A 151 -10.50 -2.54 -23.94
C ALA A 151 -11.81 -2.68 -24.74
N ASP A 152 -11.72 -2.92 -26.04
CA ASP A 152 -12.86 -3.13 -26.95
C ASP A 152 -13.95 -2.05 -26.86
N GLY A 153 -13.55 -0.78 -26.66
CA GLY A 153 -14.46 0.35 -26.53
C GLY A 153 -15.21 0.41 -25.20
N ARG A 154 -14.74 -0.34 -24.19
CA ARG A 154 -15.27 -0.37 -22.83
C ARG A 154 -14.23 0.15 -21.84
N LEU A 155 -14.68 0.80 -20.77
CA LEU A 155 -13.89 1.07 -19.59
C LEU A 155 -14.21 0.00 -18.55
N ILE A 156 -13.18 -0.69 -18.09
CA ILE A 156 -13.25 -1.77 -17.09
C ILE A 156 -12.50 -1.28 -15.86
N PHE A 157 -13.05 -1.44 -14.66
CA PHE A 157 -12.37 -1.05 -13.42
C PHE A 157 -12.64 -2.03 -12.28
N ALA A 158 -11.72 -2.14 -11.36
CA ALA A 158 -11.88 -2.93 -10.15
C ALA A 158 -10.87 -2.56 -9.04
N SER A 159 -11.14 -3.01 -7.83
CA SER A 159 -10.21 -2.92 -6.70
C SER A 159 -8.92 -3.71 -6.92
N GLU A 160 -8.95 -4.77 -7.73
CA GLU A 160 -7.82 -5.67 -7.96
C GLU A 160 -7.57 -5.92 -9.44
N LEU A 161 -6.27 -6.07 -9.80
CA LEU A 161 -5.83 -6.35 -11.18
C LEU A 161 -6.48 -7.63 -11.72
N LYS A 162 -6.51 -8.71 -10.93
CA LYS A 162 -7.11 -9.98 -11.34
C LYS A 162 -8.58 -9.88 -11.74
N ALA A 163 -9.32 -8.93 -11.17
CA ALA A 163 -10.70 -8.67 -11.55
C ALA A 163 -10.80 -7.92 -12.89
N VAL A 164 -9.90 -6.96 -13.15
CA VAL A 164 -9.80 -6.28 -14.45
C VAL A 164 -9.43 -7.26 -15.57
N LEU A 165 -8.71 -8.34 -15.25
CA LEU A 165 -8.30 -9.37 -16.20
C LEU A 165 -9.38 -10.42 -16.51
N GLN A 166 -10.59 -10.34 -15.91
CA GLN A 166 -11.67 -11.31 -16.16
C GLN A 166 -12.42 -11.06 -17.48
N PRO A 167 -12.83 -9.83 -17.81
CA PRO A 167 -13.53 -9.54 -19.05
C PRO A 167 -12.68 -9.87 -20.29
N SER A 168 -13.32 -10.34 -21.33
CA SER A 168 -12.66 -10.52 -22.63
C SER A 168 -12.14 -9.16 -23.15
N GLY A 169 -11.05 -9.19 -23.91
CA GLY A 169 -10.45 -7.98 -24.51
C GLY A 169 -9.31 -7.38 -23.70
N VAL A 170 -9.15 -7.71 -22.42
CA VAL A 170 -7.96 -7.30 -21.65
C VAL A 170 -6.84 -8.32 -21.86
N GLU A 171 -5.86 -7.95 -22.68
CA GLU A 171 -4.73 -8.82 -22.97
C GLU A 171 -3.75 -8.91 -21.80
N ARG A 172 -3.26 -10.12 -21.53
CA ARG A 172 -2.26 -10.35 -20.47
C ARG A 172 -0.85 -10.29 -21.04
N ARG A 173 -0.38 -9.07 -21.29
CA ARG A 173 0.99 -8.82 -21.75
C ARG A 173 1.78 -8.13 -20.64
N LEU A 174 3.05 -8.56 -20.50
CA LEU A 174 3.97 -7.96 -19.51
C LEU A 174 4.30 -6.51 -19.88
N SER A 175 4.11 -5.60 -18.95
CA SER A 175 4.61 -4.23 -19.03
C SER A 175 6.10 -4.20 -18.67
N TRP A 176 6.93 -3.89 -19.67
CA TRP A 176 8.39 -3.85 -19.50
C TRP A 176 8.84 -2.67 -18.63
N GLY A 177 8.16 -1.53 -18.71
CA GLY A 177 8.40 -0.38 -17.84
C GLY A 177 8.10 -0.72 -16.39
N ALA A 178 6.96 -1.38 -16.13
CA ALA A 178 6.60 -1.80 -14.79
C ALA A 178 7.56 -2.87 -14.21
N LEU A 179 8.04 -3.81 -15.04
CA LEU A 179 9.10 -4.74 -14.62
C LEU A 179 10.40 -3.99 -14.31
N GLY A 180 10.74 -2.96 -15.11
CA GLY A 180 11.89 -2.10 -14.87
C GLY A 180 11.82 -1.38 -13.53
N HIS A 181 10.63 -0.89 -13.17
CA HIS A 181 10.37 -0.25 -11.89
C HIS A 181 10.44 -1.27 -10.73
N LEU A 182 9.78 -2.41 -10.84
CA LEU A 182 9.84 -3.50 -9.84
C LEU A 182 11.28 -3.89 -9.52
N LEU A 183 12.11 -4.13 -10.54
CA LEU A 183 13.52 -4.46 -10.37
C LEU A 183 14.36 -3.30 -9.80
N THR A 184 13.79 -2.10 -9.77
CA THR A 184 14.45 -0.91 -9.22
C THR A 184 14.00 -0.61 -7.80
N SER A 185 12.70 -0.61 -7.52
CA SER A 185 12.07 -0.08 -6.30
C SER A 185 11.14 -1.04 -5.58
N LEU A 186 11.22 -2.36 -5.86
CA LEU A 186 10.48 -3.44 -5.19
C LEU A 186 8.97 -3.52 -5.54
N CYS A 187 8.40 -2.53 -6.17
CA CYS A 187 6.97 -2.45 -6.53
C CYS A 187 6.77 -1.99 -7.97
N THR A 188 5.57 -2.10 -8.47
CA THR A 188 5.16 -1.57 -9.78
C THR A 188 4.87 -0.07 -9.69
N PRO A 189 4.99 0.72 -10.79
CA PRO A 189 4.88 2.17 -10.74
C PRO A 189 3.49 2.68 -10.36
N ALA A 190 3.36 4.00 -10.12
CA ALA A 190 2.15 4.63 -9.63
C ALA A 190 0.96 4.53 -10.59
N ARG A 191 1.23 4.65 -11.89
CA ARG A 191 0.19 4.69 -12.93
C ARG A 191 -0.02 3.35 -13.63
N ASP A 192 1.07 2.67 -13.96
CA ASP A 192 1.03 1.48 -14.78
C ASP A 192 1.09 0.22 -13.91
N SER A 193 0.29 -0.79 -14.24
CA SER A 193 0.40 -2.11 -13.62
C SER A 193 1.45 -2.96 -14.32
N ILE A 194 1.72 -4.12 -13.76
CA ILE A 194 2.60 -5.12 -14.38
C ILE A 194 2.01 -5.68 -15.70
N VAL A 195 0.74 -5.46 -15.97
CA VAL A 195 0.06 -5.83 -17.21
C VAL A 195 -0.10 -4.60 -18.10
N GLU A 196 0.42 -4.69 -19.33
CA GLU A 196 0.34 -3.63 -20.34
C GLU A 196 -1.12 -3.25 -20.62
N GLY A 197 -1.43 -1.93 -20.63
CA GLY A 197 -2.77 -1.41 -20.87
C GLY A 197 -3.67 -1.36 -19.64
N VAL A 198 -3.32 -2.00 -18.52
CA VAL A 198 -4.02 -1.83 -17.24
C VAL A 198 -3.30 -0.77 -16.40
N ARG A 199 -4.07 0.17 -15.89
CA ARG A 199 -3.57 1.32 -15.12
C ARG A 199 -4.14 1.36 -13.72
N LYS A 200 -3.47 2.09 -12.84
CA LYS A 200 -3.93 2.44 -11.49
C LYS A 200 -4.42 3.88 -11.49
N LEU A 201 -5.52 4.17 -10.83
CA LEU A 201 -5.88 5.55 -10.53
C LEU A 201 -4.97 6.04 -9.40
N GLU A 202 -4.26 7.16 -9.63
CA GLU A 202 -3.31 7.71 -8.65
C GLU A 202 -4.02 8.22 -7.38
N PRO A 203 -3.35 8.26 -6.22
CA PRO A 203 -3.87 8.88 -5.00
C PRO A 203 -4.37 10.30 -5.23
N GLY A 204 -5.50 10.69 -4.61
CA GLY A 204 -6.06 12.03 -4.75
C GLY A 204 -6.56 12.38 -6.15
N HIS A 205 -6.84 11.38 -7.00
CA HIS A 205 -7.35 11.58 -8.35
C HIS A 205 -8.77 11.05 -8.52
N LEU A 206 -9.48 11.68 -9.46
CA LEU A 206 -10.75 11.22 -9.99
C LEU A 206 -10.63 10.99 -11.51
N LEU A 207 -11.49 10.11 -12.04
CA LEU A 207 -11.63 9.81 -13.45
C LEU A 207 -13.12 9.98 -13.83
N VAL A 208 -13.37 10.75 -14.88
CA VAL A 208 -14.71 10.92 -15.43
C VAL A 208 -14.75 10.33 -16.83
N ALA A 209 -15.70 9.42 -17.07
CA ALA A 209 -15.94 8.81 -18.36
C ALA A 209 -17.41 8.91 -18.76
N ALA A 210 -17.64 9.13 -20.05
CA ALA A 210 -18.99 9.13 -20.65
C ALA A 210 -18.91 8.61 -22.08
N PRO A 211 -19.95 7.94 -22.60
CA PRO A 211 -19.97 7.46 -23.97
C PRO A 211 -19.70 8.58 -24.98
N GLY A 212 -18.81 8.30 -25.95
CA GLY A 212 -18.44 9.24 -27.01
C GLY A 212 -17.59 10.44 -26.57
N ARG A 213 -17.12 10.47 -25.32
CA ARG A 213 -16.24 11.53 -24.81
C ARG A 213 -14.90 10.94 -24.36
N PRO A 214 -13.80 11.73 -24.46
CA PRO A 214 -12.51 11.31 -23.92
C PRO A 214 -12.60 11.18 -22.39
N ILE A 215 -11.89 10.19 -21.86
CA ILE A 215 -11.72 10.01 -20.41
C ILE A 215 -10.91 11.20 -19.87
N ARG A 216 -11.38 11.78 -18.77
CA ARG A 216 -10.71 12.86 -18.06
C ARG A 216 -10.23 12.35 -16.71
N ILE A 217 -8.98 12.61 -16.38
CA ILE A 217 -8.39 12.31 -15.08
C ILE A 217 -7.93 13.63 -14.48
N GLU A 218 -8.35 13.89 -13.24
CA GLU A 218 -8.10 15.14 -12.53
C GLU A 218 -7.61 14.84 -11.12
N ARG A 219 -6.63 15.61 -10.66
CA ARG A 219 -6.19 15.59 -9.27
C ARG A 219 -7.08 16.53 -8.47
N TYR A 220 -7.79 16.00 -7.47
CA TYR A 220 -8.66 16.79 -6.60
C TYR A 220 -7.99 17.17 -5.28
N TRP A 221 -6.89 16.50 -4.92
CA TRP A 221 -6.15 16.81 -3.70
C TRP A 221 -4.65 16.54 -3.87
N ASP A 222 -3.83 17.34 -3.19
CA ASP A 222 -2.40 17.18 -3.03
C ASP A 222 -1.95 17.72 -1.69
N VAL A 223 -0.90 17.10 -1.10
CA VAL A 223 -0.30 17.62 0.12
C VAL A 223 0.69 18.73 -0.19
N SER A 224 0.63 19.82 0.55
CA SER A 224 1.59 20.93 0.44
C SER A 224 2.46 21.01 1.69
N PHE A 225 3.76 20.86 1.48
CA PHE A 225 4.74 21.06 2.54
C PHE A 225 5.14 22.53 2.63
N GLY A 226 5.18 23.06 3.85
CA GLY A 226 5.63 24.42 4.13
C GLY A 226 5.00 24.98 5.40
N PRO A 227 5.69 25.87 6.11
CA PRO A 227 5.23 26.38 7.39
C PRO A 227 3.95 27.22 7.22
N ALA A 228 2.88 26.79 7.85
CA ALA A 228 1.64 27.55 7.98
C ALA A 228 1.68 28.43 9.24
N GLY A 229 2.49 29.49 9.21
CA GLY A 229 2.67 30.41 10.34
C GLY A 229 3.73 29.95 11.35
N VAL A 230 4.14 30.86 12.21
CA VAL A 230 5.08 30.58 13.30
C VAL A 230 4.30 30.01 14.49
N ARG A 231 4.55 28.76 14.83
CA ARG A 231 3.98 28.09 16.01
C ARG A 231 5.09 27.63 16.92
N GLY A 232 4.87 27.71 18.23
CA GLY A 232 5.79 27.15 19.23
C GLY A 232 5.74 25.62 19.22
N GLU A 233 6.83 24.97 19.64
CA GLU A 233 6.91 23.50 19.70
C GLU A 233 5.81 22.89 20.57
N GLU A 234 5.44 23.54 21.68
CA GLU A 234 4.37 23.09 22.56
C GLU A 234 2.99 23.15 21.88
N GLU A 235 2.73 24.23 21.12
CA GLU A 235 1.49 24.37 20.35
C GLU A 235 1.40 23.29 19.25
N ILE A 236 2.53 23.00 18.58
CA ILE A 236 2.60 21.95 17.57
C ILE A 236 2.35 20.57 18.22
N ALA A 237 2.99 20.28 19.36
CA ALA A 237 2.81 19.03 20.07
C ALA A 237 1.37 18.84 20.54
N GLU A 238 0.73 19.88 21.05
CA GLU A 238 -0.67 19.83 21.46
C GLU A 238 -1.60 19.66 20.25
N GLY A 239 -1.35 20.41 19.16
CA GLY A 239 -2.09 20.27 17.93
C GLY A 239 -1.98 18.88 17.29
N LEU A 240 -0.84 18.20 17.43
CA LEU A 240 -0.67 16.80 17.01
C LEU A 240 -1.49 15.84 17.88
N ARG A 241 -1.47 16.02 19.22
CA ARG A 241 -2.28 15.17 20.13
C ARG A 241 -3.76 15.27 19.81
N GLN A 242 -4.27 16.48 19.64
CA GLN A 242 -5.68 16.72 19.36
C GLN A 242 -6.11 16.08 18.04
N ARG A 243 -5.32 16.22 16.97
CA ARG A 243 -5.63 15.63 15.67
C ARG A 243 -5.51 14.12 15.66
N LEU A 244 -4.52 13.57 16.36
CA LEU A 244 -4.40 12.11 16.52
C LEU A 244 -5.60 11.55 17.29
N GLU A 245 -6.03 12.21 18.36
CA GLU A 245 -7.20 11.79 19.13
C GLU A 245 -8.48 11.88 18.29
N GLU A 246 -8.70 12.98 17.57
CA GLU A 246 -9.83 13.14 16.65
C GLU A 246 -9.83 12.05 15.57
N SER A 247 -8.67 11.84 14.93
CA SER A 247 -8.52 10.82 13.91
C SER A 247 -8.84 9.42 14.46
N VAL A 248 -8.22 9.01 15.57
CA VAL A 248 -8.49 7.70 16.17
C VAL A 248 -9.97 7.55 16.51
N ARG A 249 -10.61 8.58 17.08
CA ARG A 249 -12.05 8.58 17.40
C ARG A 249 -12.92 8.33 16.17
N LEU A 250 -12.61 8.96 15.04
CA LEU A 250 -13.32 8.75 13.78
C LEU A 250 -13.10 7.34 13.22
N HIS A 251 -11.87 6.83 13.32
CA HIS A 251 -11.52 5.48 12.85
C HIS A 251 -12.07 4.36 13.76
N MET A 252 -12.55 4.69 14.96
CA MET A 252 -13.21 3.72 15.87
C MET A 252 -14.65 3.41 15.47
N VAL A 253 -15.28 4.19 14.59
CA VAL A 253 -16.69 3.96 14.20
C VAL A 253 -16.81 2.62 13.48
N SER A 254 -17.51 1.67 14.10
CA SER A 254 -17.65 0.29 13.62
C SER A 254 -18.79 -0.40 14.39
N ASP A 255 -19.60 -1.18 13.68
CA ASP A 255 -20.63 -2.04 14.27
C ASP A 255 -20.11 -3.47 14.54
N VAL A 256 -18.81 -3.73 14.23
CA VAL A 256 -18.12 -5.00 14.46
C VAL A 256 -16.90 -4.82 15.36
N PRO A 257 -16.36 -5.91 15.95
CA PRO A 257 -15.20 -5.83 16.84
C PRO A 257 -13.98 -5.18 16.18
N LEU A 258 -13.33 -4.29 16.95
CA LEU A 258 -12.16 -3.52 16.53
C LEU A 258 -10.98 -3.74 17.49
N GLY A 259 -9.76 -3.79 16.92
CA GLY A 259 -8.49 -3.90 17.65
C GLY A 259 -7.40 -3.02 17.02
N ALA A 260 -6.13 -3.33 17.32
CA ALA A 260 -4.99 -2.62 16.74
C ALA A 260 -3.77 -3.52 16.57
N PHE A 261 -2.98 -3.26 15.53
CA PHE A 261 -1.63 -3.81 15.42
C PHE A 261 -0.68 -3.06 16.36
N LEU A 262 0.17 -3.81 17.06
CA LEU A 262 1.11 -3.27 18.04
C LEU A 262 2.52 -3.83 17.80
N SER A 263 3.36 -3.13 17.05
CA SER A 263 4.75 -3.53 16.81
C SER A 263 5.72 -3.11 17.93
N GLY A 264 5.24 -2.32 18.91
CA GLY A 264 6.12 -1.69 19.90
C GLY A 264 6.95 -0.54 19.34
N GLY A 265 6.73 -0.09 18.10
CA GLY A 265 7.22 1.15 17.54
C GLY A 265 6.39 2.35 18.02
N ILE A 266 6.97 3.55 17.97
CA ILE A 266 6.30 4.76 18.48
C ILE A 266 4.95 5.02 17.81
N ASP A 267 4.80 4.74 16.51
CA ASP A 267 3.59 5.03 15.73
C ASP A 267 2.43 4.14 16.15
N SER A 268 2.62 2.81 16.08
CA SER A 268 1.60 1.85 16.52
C SER A 268 1.27 2.01 18.01
N SER A 269 2.28 2.33 18.82
CA SER A 269 2.09 2.59 20.25
C SER A 269 1.28 3.85 20.52
N ALA A 270 1.48 4.93 19.74
CA ALA A 270 0.71 6.16 19.85
C ALA A 270 -0.77 5.95 19.49
N VAL A 271 -1.03 5.16 18.42
CA VAL A 271 -2.39 4.77 18.04
C VAL A 271 -3.04 3.93 19.14
N VAL A 272 -2.34 2.89 19.64
CA VAL A 272 -2.87 2.02 20.73
C VAL A 272 -3.12 2.79 22.02
N ALA A 273 -2.19 3.67 22.42
CA ALA A 273 -2.34 4.51 23.61
C ALA A 273 -3.57 5.44 23.52
N THR A 274 -3.78 6.02 22.34
CA THR A 274 -4.94 6.90 22.09
C THR A 274 -6.23 6.09 22.05
N LEU A 275 -6.23 4.95 21.36
CA LEU A 275 -7.38 4.05 21.27
C LEU A 275 -7.81 3.53 22.65
N ALA A 276 -6.85 3.09 23.49
CA ALA A 276 -7.13 2.60 24.83
C ALA A 276 -7.72 3.66 25.77
N ARG A 277 -7.34 4.94 25.59
CA ARG A 277 -7.93 6.06 26.34
C ARG A 277 -9.37 6.38 25.92
N LEU A 278 -9.70 6.14 24.67
CA LEU A 278 -11.03 6.41 24.10
C LEU A 278 -11.99 5.23 24.22
N SER A 279 -11.47 4.02 24.39
CA SER A 279 -12.27 2.80 24.49
C SER A 279 -12.81 2.60 25.90
N PRO A 280 -14.09 2.22 26.07
CA PRO A 280 -14.68 1.88 27.35
C PRO A 280 -14.26 0.49 27.89
N SER A 281 -13.63 -0.35 27.06
CA SER A 281 -13.20 -1.71 27.36
C SER A 281 -11.77 -1.95 26.91
N PRO A 282 -11.09 -2.99 27.46
CA PRO A 282 -9.75 -3.35 27.01
C PRO A 282 -9.67 -3.54 25.48
N VAL A 283 -8.69 -2.89 24.86
CA VAL A 283 -8.45 -2.97 23.43
C VAL A 283 -7.72 -4.26 23.10
N LYS A 284 -8.16 -4.99 22.08
CA LYS A 284 -7.43 -6.14 21.55
C LYS A 284 -6.25 -5.66 20.72
N THR A 285 -5.04 -6.15 21.03
CA THR A 285 -3.84 -5.79 20.32
C THR A 285 -3.10 -7.02 19.80
N PHE A 286 -2.50 -6.91 18.61
CA PHE A 286 -1.92 -8.04 17.90
C PHE A 286 -0.48 -7.74 17.54
N SER A 287 0.41 -8.69 17.85
CA SER A 287 1.85 -8.60 17.55
C SER A 287 2.37 -9.91 17.00
N ILE A 288 3.44 -9.83 16.22
CA ILE A 288 4.22 -10.99 15.84
C ILE A 288 5.69 -10.80 16.24
N GLY A 289 6.34 -11.90 16.53
CA GLY A 289 7.78 -11.98 16.75
C GLY A 289 8.41 -13.05 15.88
N PHE A 290 9.73 -13.14 15.94
CA PHE A 290 10.52 -14.15 15.26
C PHE A 290 11.31 -14.95 16.28
N VAL A 291 11.71 -16.18 15.90
CA VAL A 291 12.63 -16.99 16.71
C VAL A 291 13.99 -16.30 16.79
N GLU A 292 14.37 -15.61 15.73
CA GLU A 292 15.61 -14.84 15.64
C GLU A 292 15.50 -13.56 16.48
N GLU A 293 16.22 -13.51 17.61
CA GLU A 293 16.17 -12.41 18.59
C GLU A 293 16.40 -11.02 17.95
N ASP A 294 17.31 -10.93 16.96
CA ASP A 294 17.62 -9.67 16.25
C ASP A 294 16.42 -9.07 15.52
N PHE A 295 15.39 -9.89 15.25
CA PHE A 295 14.17 -9.50 14.55
C PHE A 295 12.94 -9.45 15.48
N ASN A 296 13.10 -9.77 16.77
CA ASN A 296 12.01 -9.89 17.73
C ASN A 296 11.81 -8.58 18.51
N GLU A 297 10.66 -7.94 18.29
CA GLU A 297 10.30 -6.66 18.94
C GLU A 297 9.23 -6.81 20.04
N LEU A 298 8.76 -8.03 20.35
CA LEU A 298 7.64 -8.28 21.27
C LEU A 298 7.82 -7.66 22.66
N ARG A 299 9.08 -7.56 23.15
CA ARG A 299 9.35 -6.93 24.46
C ARG A 299 8.81 -5.49 24.55
N TYR A 300 8.87 -4.73 23.48
CA TYR A 300 8.37 -3.34 23.44
C TYR A 300 6.85 -3.30 23.31
N ALA A 301 6.28 -4.20 22.52
CA ALA A 301 4.84 -4.34 22.39
C ALA A 301 4.20 -4.68 23.75
N ARG A 302 4.77 -5.65 24.48
CA ARG A 302 4.32 -6.03 25.83
C ARG A 302 4.33 -4.85 26.80
N ARG A 303 5.39 -4.01 26.79
CA ARG A 303 5.47 -2.82 27.63
C ARG A 303 4.33 -1.83 27.42
N VAL A 304 3.93 -1.66 26.14
CA VAL A 304 2.79 -0.81 25.81
C VAL A 304 1.48 -1.49 26.23
N ALA A 305 1.34 -2.78 25.94
CA ALA A 305 0.17 -3.56 26.32
C ALA A 305 -0.07 -3.55 27.84
N GLU A 306 0.98 -3.79 28.64
CA GLU A 306 0.94 -3.71 30.13
C GLU A 306 0.53 -2.31 30.61
N ARG A 307 1.12 -1.24 30.02
CA ARG A 307 0.83 0.15 30.44
C ARG A 307 -0.63 0.54 30.19
N TYR A 308 -1.23 0.06 29.11
CA TYR A 308 -2.58 0.43 28.69
C TYR A 308 -3.64 -0.64 28.99
N GLY A 309 -3.24 -1.76 29.59
CA GLY A 309 -4.15 -2.85 29.97
C GLY A 309 -4.87 -3.45 28.77
N THR A 310 -4.16 -3.65 27.65
CA THR A 310 -4.76 -4.23 26.44
C THR A 310 -4.86 -5.75 26.53
N GLU A 311 -5.86 -6.33 25.88
CA GLU A 311 -5.92 -7.79 25.63
C GLU A 311 -4.95 -8.12 24.50
N HIS A 312 -3.73 -8.54 24.87
CA HIS A 312 -2.61 -8.66 23.96
C HIS A 312 -2.42 -10.08 23.44
N HIS A 313 -2.44 -10.24 22.10
CA HIS A 313 -2.25 -11.51 21.41
C HIS A 313 -0.94 -11.49 20.62
N GLU A 314 -0.13 -12.53 20.79
CA GLU A 314 1.17 -12.66 20.16
C GLU A 314 1.31 -13.96 19.36
N MET A 315 2.09 -13.91 18.28
CA MET A 315 2.47 -15.10 17.50
C MET A 315 3.94 -15.05 17.11
N ILE A 316 4.61 -16.20 17.17
CA ILE A 316 5.98 -16.35 16.68
C ILE A 316 5.94 -16.89 15.24
N VAL A 317 6.52 -16.13 14.33
CA VAL A 317 6.67 -16.51 12.92
C VAL A 317 7.88 -17.41 12.77
N THR A 318 7.68 -18.58 12.17
CA THR A 318 8.72 -19.58 11.88
C THR A 318 8.97 -19.67 10.37
N PRO A 319 10.10 -20.25 9.92
CA PRO A 319 10.38 -20.43 8.49
C PRO A 319 9.28 -21.15 7.71
N ASP A 320 8.52 -22.05 8.32
CA ASP A 320 7.43 -22.81 7.66
C ASP A 320 6.35 -21.91 7.03
N VAL A 321 6.32 -20.64 7.44
CA VAL A 321 5.47 -19.61 6.82
C VAL A 321 5.71 -19.45 5.30
N LEU A 322 6.88 -19.84 4.79
CA LEU A 322 7.12 -19.79 3.34
C LEU A 322 6.24 -20.77 2.52
N GLY A 323 5.51 -21.66 3.18
CA GLY A 323 4.46 -22.46 2.54
C GLY A 323 3.29 -21.63 1.97
N ILE A 324 3.14 -20.34 2.39
CA ILE A 324 2.10 -19.45 1.89
C ILE A 324 2.52 -18.61 0.65
N VAL A 325 3.75 -18.80 0.14
CA VAL A 325 4.31 -17.90 -0.90
C VAL A 325 3.47 -17.90 -2.19
N ASP A 326 2.88 -19.04 -2.55
CA ASP A 326 1.95 -19.14 -3.68
C ASP A 326 0.66 -18.35 -3.41
N ASP A 327 0.12 -18.41 -2.18
CA ASP A 327 -1.05 -17.63 -1.78
C ASP A 327 -0.76 -16.12 -1.80
N LEU A 328 0.46 -15.71 -1.37
CA LEU A 328 0.88 -14.31 -1.44
C LEU A 328 0.88 -13.77 -2.87
N ALA A 329 1.34 -14.56 -3.86
CA ALA A 329 1.31 -14.13 -5.25
C ALA A 329 -0.12 -13.85 -5.75
N TRP A 330 -1.10 -14.64 -5.28
CA TRP A 330 -2.51 -14.43 -5.58
C TRP A 330 -3.08 -13.16 -4.93
N TYR A 331 -2.84 -12.97 -3.62
CA TYR A 331 -3.41 -11.86 -2.87
C TYR A 331 -2.73 -10.51 -3.18
N LEU A 332 -1.42 -10.50 -3.42
CA LEU A 332 -0.70 -9.29 -3.81
C LEU A 332 -1.11 -8.79 -5.20
N ASP A 333 -1.56 -9.70 -6.08
CA ASP A 333 -2.14 -9.35 -7.38
C ASP A 333 -1.14 -8.82 -8.42
N GLU A 334 -0.04 -8.22 -7.96
CA GLU A 334 1.13 -7.83 -8.73
C GLU A 334 2.40 -8.40 -8.07
N PRO A 335 3.52 -8.52 -8.81
CA PRO A 335 4.77 -8.93 -8.18
C PRO A 335 5.24 -7.84 -7.21
N PHE A 336 5.66 -8.26 -6.02
CA PHE A 336 5.95 -7.38 -4.90
C PHE A 336 7.23 -7.79 -4.16
N GLY A 337 8.22 -6.90 -4.11
CA GLY A 337 9.57 -7.21 -3.61
C GLY A 337 9.79 -6.91 -2.13
N ASP A 338 8.82 -6.30 -1.41
CA ASP A 338 8.95 -6.12 0.04
C ASP A 338 8.53 -7.39 0.79
N SER A 339 9.50 -8.01 1.44
CA SER A 339 9.30 -9.25 2.22
C SER A 339 8.44 -9.08 3.47
N SER A 340 8.22 -7.85 3.91
CA SER A 340 7.35 -7.58 5.06
C SER A 340 5.87 -7.89 4.77
N ALA A 341 5.51 -8.21 3.52
CA ALA A 341 4.23 -8.81 3.19
C ALA A 341 3.96 -10.12 3.97
N ILE A 342 4.99 -10.93 4.22
CA ILE A 342 4.88 -12.18 4.99
C ILE A 342 4.40 -11.94 6.42
N PRO A 343 5.11 -11.16 7.26
CA PRO A 343 4.66 -10.88 8.61
C PRO A 343 3.35 -10.10 8.65
N THR A 344 3.07 -9.22 7.68
CA THR A 344 1.79 -8.51 7.61
C THR A 344 0.62 -9.48 7.32
N TYR A 345 0.82 -10.48 6.45
CA TYR A 345 -0.17 -11.55 6.23
C TYR A 345 -0.42 -12.35 7.51
N VAL A 346 0.64 -12.73 8.23
CA VAL A 346 0.53 -13.54 9.46
C VAL A 346 -0.17 -12.79 10.59
N VAL A 347 0.19 -11.51 10.83
CA VAL A 347 -0.46 -10.72 11.89
C VAL A 347 -1.92 -10.40 11.53
N SER A 348 -2.23 -10.22 10.25
CA SER A 348 -3.61 -10.03 9.79
C SER A 348 -4.44 -11.30 9.97
N LYS A 349 -3.85 -12.48 9.71
CA LYS A 349 -4.49 -13.76 9.99
C LYS A 349 -4.78 -13.93 11.48
N LEU A 350 -3.81 -13.63 12.34
CA LEU A 350 -4.00 -13.69 13.79
C LEU A 350 -5.13 -12.75 14.22
N ALA A 351 -5.13 -11.50 13.75
CA ALA A 351 -6.12 -10.50 14.13
C ALA A 351 -7.53 -10.88 13.66
N SER A 352 -7.66 -11.45 12.46
CA SER A 352 -8.97 -11.83 11.89
C SER A 352 -9.71 -12.91 12.67
N GLU A 353 -9.02 -13.66 13.55
CA GLU A 353 -9.64 -14.62 14.46
C GLU A 353 -10.41 -13.93 15.62
N PHE A 354 -10.15 -12.65 15.89
CA PHE A 354 -10.68 -11.92 17.04
C PHE A 354 -11.48 -10.67 16.69
N VAL A 355 -11.12 -10.01 15.58
CA VAL A 355 -11.70 -8.72 15.18
C VAL A 355 -11.81 -8.61 13.67
N THR A 356 -12.76 -7.80 13.20
CA THR A 356 -12.94 -7.53 11.75
C THR A 356 -12.18 -6.28 11.30
N VAL A 357 -11.89 -5.37 12.23
CA VAL A 357 -11.21 -4.10 11.98
C VAL A 357 -9.99 -3.96 12.88
N VAL A 358 -8.86 -3.48 12.32
CA VAL A 358 -7.69 -3.07 13.11
C VAL A 358 -7.24 -1.66 12.77
N LEU A 359 -6.77 -0.95 13.78
CA LEU A 359 -6.02 0.29 13.57
C LEU A 359 -4.53 -0.02 13.45
N SER A 360 -3.85 0.64 12.50
CA SER A 360 -2.41 0.50 12.24
C SER A 360 -1.69 1.83 12.42
N GLY A 361 -0.38 1.76 12.70
CA GLY A 361 0.50 2.93 12.85
C GLY A 361 1.20 3.35 11.55
N ASP A 362 0.76 2.89 10.38
CA ASP A 362 1.39 3.22 9.11
C ASP A 362 1.25 4.71 8.77
N GLY A 363 2.24 5.26 8.04
CA GLY A 363 2.30 6.67 7.65
C GLY A 363 3.14 7.55 8.59
N GLY A 364 3.43 7.12 9.81
CA GLY A 364 4.19 7.94 10.77
C GLY A 364 5.64 8.20 10.36
N ASP A 365 6.25 7.29 9.62
CA ASP A 365 7.62 7.46 9.13
C ASP A 365 7.70 8.51 8.01
N GLU A 366 6.75 8.51 7.10
CA GLU A 366 6.65 9.46 6.00
C GLU A 366 6.33 10.86 6.51
N LEU A 367 5.40 10.98 7.46
CA LEU A 367 4.95 12.27 7.98
C LEU A 367 6.01 12.94 8.87
N PHE A 368 6.70 12.18 9.70
CA PHE A 368 7.59 12.71 10.74
C PHE A 368 9.08 12.43 10.50
N ALA A 369 9.46 12.10 9.26
CA ALA A 369 10.84 11.80 8.87
C ALA A 369 11.47 10.65 9.69
N GLY A 370 10.77 9.49 9.75
CA GLY A 370 11.16 8.36 10.60
C GLY A 370 12.24 7.44 10.00
N TYR A 371 12.51 7.51 8.72
CA TYR A 371 13.46 6.62 8.05
C TYR A 371 14.91 7.05 8.20
N ASP A 372 15.80 6.09 8.46
CA ASP A 372 17.25 6.30 8.51
C ASP A 372 17.80 6.92 7.19
N LYS A 373 17.14 6.68 6.05
CA LYS A 373 17.54 7.24 4.75
C LYS A 373 17.52 8.77 4.73
N TYR A 374 16.62 9.44 5.48
CA TYR A 374 16.62 10.90 5.64
C TYR A 374 17.84 11.40 6.43
N VAL A 375 18.21 10.66 7.48
CA VAL A 375 19.42 11.00 8.27
C VAL A 375 20.68 10.85 7.43
N VAL A 376 20.76 9.76 6.63
CA VAL A 376 21.90 9.53 5.73
C VAL A 376 21.98 10.63 4.68
N GLU A 377 20.88 10.97 4.02
CA GLU A 377 20.84 12.05 3.02
C GLU A 377 21.23 13.38 3.65
N GLY A 378 20.68 13.75 4.81
CA GLY A 378 21.05 14.97 5.53
C GLY A 378 22.54 15.07 5.83
N ARG A 379 23.18 13.95 6.20
CA ARG A 379 24.64 13.90 6.44
C ARG A 379 25.44 13.97 5.14
N GLU A 380 25.00 13.32 4.07
CA GLU A 380 25.72 13.26 2.80
C GLU A 380 25.61 14.55 1.99
N ARG A 381 24.60 15.38 2.20
CA ARG A 381 24.48 16.72 1.60
C ARG A 381 25.69 17.62 1.83
N ARG A 382 26.42 17.46 2.92
CA ARG A 382 27.69 18.17 3.15
C ARG A 382 28.72 17.96 2.03
N TYR A 383 28.59 16.88 1.26
CA TYR A 383 29.47 16.60 0.12
C TYR A 383 28.99 17.22 -1.20
N ASP A 384 27.84 17.89 -1.22
CA ASP A 384 27.31 18.55 -2.40
C ASP A 384 28.17 19.73 -2.86
N VAL A 385 29.04 20.24 -1.97
CA VAL A 385 30.06 21.25 -2.28
C VAL A 385 31.19 20.73 -3.20
N LEU A 386 31.33 19.41 -3.38
CA LEU A 386 32.36 18.84 -4.23
C LEU A 386 32.16 19.28 -5.68
N PRO A 387 33.23 19.78 -6.37
CA PRO A 387 33.14 20.19 -7.75
C PRO A 387 32.66 19.07 -8.70
N GLY A 388 31.88 19.41 -9.71
CA GLY A 388 31.33 18.45 -10.68
C GLY A 388 32.37 17.53 -11.35
N PRO A 389 33.56 18.03 -11.75
CA PRO A 389 34.62 17.15 -12.29
C PRO A 389 35.12 16.10 -11.30
N LEU A 390 35.27 16.46 -10.01
CA LEU A 390 35.70 15.52 -8.97
C LEU A 390 34.63 14.45 -8.74
N ARG A 391 33.36 14.84 -8.66
CA ARG A 391 32.24 13.88 -8.53
C ARG A 391 32.20 12.90 -9.71
N ARG A 392 32.42 13.37 -10.94
CA ARG A 392 32.50 12.50 -12.12
C ARG A 392 33.67 11.51 -12.03
N ALA A 393 34.83 11.95 -11.56
CA ALA A 393 36.00 11.07 -11.33
C ALA A 393 35.70 10.01 -10.26
N ILE A 394 35.06 10.38 -9.14
CA ILE A 394 34.62 9.45 -8.09
C ILE A 394 33.62 8.43 -8.66
N GLY A 395 32.67 8.88 -9.49
CA GLY A 395 31.69 8.00 -10.16
C GLY A 395 32.36 7.02 -11.13
N LEU A 396 33.36 7.46 -11.87
CA LEU A 396 34.17 6.58 -12.74
C LEU A 396 34.93 5.55 -11.92
N ALA A 397 35.60 5.95 -10.84
CA ALA A 397 36.28 5.03 -9.93
C ALA A 397 35.32 3.97 -9.36
N ALA A 398 34.11 4.37 -8.93
CA ALA A 398 33.08 3.44 -8.47
C ALA A 398 32.65 2.43 -9.55
N ARG A 399 32.56 2.86 -10.82
CA ARG A 399 32.20 1.98 -11.95
C ARG A 399 33.30 0.95 -12.27
N LEU A 400 34.56 1.30 -12.09
CA LEU A 400 35.70 0.43 -12.35
C LEU A 400 35.90 -0.64 -11.25
N MET A 401 35.31 -0.46 -10.07
CA MET A 401 35.38 -1.44 -9.00
C MET A 401 34.47 -2.64 -9.30
N PRO A 402 34.92 -3.89 -8.94
CA PRO A 402 34.08 -5.09 -9.06
C PRO A 402 32.76 -4.97 -8.29
N ASP A 403 31.72 -5.67 -8.76
CA ASP A 403 30.45 -5.77 -8.04
C ASP A 403 30.66 -6.43 -6.67
N GLY A 404 30.18 -5.78 -5.61
CA GLY A 404 30.33 -6.24 -4.23
C GLY A 404 31.63 -5.79 -3.54
N ALA A 405 32.52 -5.05 -4.22
CA ALA A 405 33.71 -4.49 -3.60
C ALA A 405 33.35 -3.51 -2.46
N ARG A 406 34.02 -3.62 -1.31
CA ARG A 406 33.85 -2.71 -0.18
C ARG A 406 34.10 -1.26 -0.61
N GLY A 407 33.17 -0.35 -0.24
CA GLY A 407 33.26 1.07 -0.55
C GLY A 407 32.73 1.50 -1.92
N ARG A 408 32.48 0.57 -2.88
CA ARG A 408 31.91 0.92 -4.20
C ARG A 408 30.58 1.67 -4.09
N GLY A 409 29.66 1.19 -3.22
CA GLY A 409 28.38 1.84 -2.97
C GLY A 409 28.55 3.27 -2.45
N ARG A 410 29.47 3.47 -1.50
CA ARG A 410 29.76 4.79 -0.92
C ARG A 410 30.35 5.75 -1.95
N LEU A 411 31.29 5.31 -2.79
CA LEU A 411 31.84 6.14 -3.87
C LEU A 411 30.75 6.49 -4.89
N HIS A 412 29.89 5.55 -5.22
CA HIS A 412 28.75 5.83 -6.11
C HIS A 412 27.84 6.90 -5.51
N HIS A 413 27.45 6.78 -4.23
CA HIS A 413 26.66 7.80 -3.53
C HIS A 413 27.33 9.18 -3.52
N LEU A 414 28.63 9.25 -3.20
CA LEU A 414 29.39 10.51 -3.21
C LEU A 414 29.48 11.17 -4.62
N SER A 415 29.32 10.39 -5.67
CA SER A 415 29.28 10.91 -7.05
C SER A 415 27.95 11.55 -7.43
N LEU A 416 26.90 11.34 -6.64
CA LEU A 416 25.54 11.83 -6.86
C LEU A 416 25.21 12.97 -5.89
N THR A 417 24.18 13.75 -6.20
CA THR A 417 23.66 14.84 -5.34
C THR A 417 22.14 14.82 -5.32
N GLY A 418 21.56 15.25 -4.18
CA GLY A 418 20.13 15.45 -4.03
C GLY A 418 19.28 14.20 -4.38
N ALA A 419 18.18 14.40 -5.10
CA ALA A 419 17.24 13.35 -5.45
C ALA A 419 17.86 12.12 -6.13
N PRO A 420 18.75 12.23 -7.13
CA PRO A 420 19.47 11.07 -7.69
C PRO A 420 20.22 10.23 -6.65
N ARG A 421 20.80 10.84 -5.62
CA ARG A 421 21.48 10.11 -4.54
C ARG A 421 20.48 9.35 -3.68
N TYR A 422 19.38 10.00 -3.32
CA TYR A 422 18.30 9.39 -2.55
C TYR A 422 17.68 8.18 -3.27
N LEU A 423 17.33 8.33 -4.55
CA LEU A 423 16.80 7.25 -5.37
C LEU A 423 17.81 6.10 -5.55
N ALA A 424 19.11 6.44 -5.70
CA ALA A 424 20.16 5.43 -5.78
C ALA A 424 20.32 4.58 -4.49
N ALA A 425 19.99 5.16 -3.33
CA ALA A 425 19.99 4.44 -2.04
C ALA A 425 18.89 3.37 -1.98
N SER A 426 17.76 3.61 -2.64
CA SER A 426 16.60 2.70 -2.69
C SER A 426 16.64 1.75 -3.89
N THR A 427 17.70 1.79 -4.74
CA THR A 427 17.77 0.98 -5.96
C THR A 427 18.18 -0.46 -5.66
N LEU A 428 17.28 -1.41 -5.95
CA LEU A 428 17.52 -2.85 -5.76
C LEU A 428 18.52 -3.41 -6.78
N PHE A 429 18.20 -3.30 -8.08
CA PHE A 429 19.09 -3.67 -9.19
C PHE A 429 19.47 -2.43 -10.00
N ARG A 430 20.76 -2.13 -10.01
CA ARG A 430 21.32 -1.04 -10.83
C ARG A 430 21.30 -1.41 -12.33
N ALA A 431 21.41 -0.44 -13.22
CA ALA A 431 21.34 -0.66 -14.66
C ALA A 431 22.27 -1.78 -15.17
N ALA A 432 23.54 -1.83 -14.69
CA ALA A 432 24.47 -2.88 -15.06
C ALA A 432 24.05 -4.28 -14.56
N GLN A 433 23.43 -4.35 -13.40
CA GLN A 433 22.89 -5.59 -12.84
C GLN A 433 21.65 -6.04 -13.60
N LYS A 434 20.72 -5.12 -13.94
CA LYS A 434 19.56 -5.42 -14.80
C LYS A 434 19.99 -5.95 -16.17
N ARG A 435 21.04 -5.34 -16.77
CA ARG A 435 21.59 -5.81 -18.04
C ARG A 435 22.15 -7.23 -17.97
N ALA A 436 22.74 -7.61 -16.82
CA ALA A 436 23.28 -8.95 -16.62
C ALA A 436 22.21 -9.97 -16.20
N LEU A 437 21.14 -9.50 -15.54
CA LEU A 437 20.02 -10.31 -15.05
C LEU A 437 19.05 -10.70 -16.15
N LEU A 438 18.88 -9.83 -17.15
CA LEU A 438 17.89 -10.01 -18.20
C LEU A 438 18.54 -10.56 -19.49
N ARG A 439 17.76 -11.34 -20.23
CA ARG A 439 18.12 -11.71 -21.60
C ARG A 439 18.21 -10.44 -22.48
N PRO A 440 19.02 -10.44 -23.56
CA PRO A 440 19.25 -9.23 -24.36
C PRO A 440 17.97 -8.53 -24.83
N ASP A 441 17.04 -9.28 -25.43
CA ASP A 441 15.78 -8.74 -25.94
C ASP A 441 14.89 -8.18 -24.81
N ALA A 442 14.87 -8.83 -23.66
CA ALA A 442 14.16 -8.38 -22.46
C ALA A 442 14.76 -7.07 -21.93
N TYR A 443 16.10 -6.99 -21.87
CA TYR A 443 16.78 -5.78 -21.45
C TYR A 443 16.54 -4.61 -22.42
N ASP A 444 16.58 -4.85 -23.72
CA ASP A 444 16.36 -3.83 -24.74
C ASP A 444 14.94 -3.24 -24.66
N ARG A 445 13.94 -4.06 -24.36
CA ARG A 445 12.56 -3.59 -24.13
C ARG A 445 12.45 -2.77 -22.84
N LEU A 446 12.99 -3.30 -21.74
CA LEU A 446 12.95 -2.65 -20.43
C LEU A 446 13.72 -1.32 -20.43
N SER A 447 14.84 -1.21 -21.12
CA SER A 447 15.71 -0.04 -21.11
C SER A 447 15.16 1.17 -21.87
N ARG A 448 14.03 1.03 -22.57
CA ARG A 448 13.36 2.13 -23.29
C ARG A 448 12.68 3.12 -22.37
N GLU A 449 12.40 2.71 -21.12
CA GLU A 449 11.72 3.54 -20.14
C GLU A 449 12.64 3.83 -18.94
N ASP A 450 12.57 5.05 -18.43
CA ASP A 450 13.26 5.41 -17.20
C ASP A 450 12.43 4.87 -16.01
N PRO A 451 12.97 3.96 -15.18
CA PRO A 451 12.25 3.42 -14.05
C PRO A 451 11.95 4.46 -12.95
N TRP A 452 12.57 5.64 -13.00
CA TRP A 452 12.36 6.73 -12.05
C TRP A 452 11.52 7.87 -12.62
N ARG A 453 10.81 7.63 -13.74
CA ARG A 453 10.03 8.67 -14.43
C ARG A 453 8.97 9.30 -13.52
N ASP A 454 8.22 8.49 -12.78
CA ASP A 454 7.14 8.96 -11.94
C ASP A 454 7.69 9.71 -10.71
N GLU A 455 8.77 9.22 -10.12
CA GLU A 455 9.47 9.88 -9.01
C GLU A 455 10.11 11.22 -9.44
N ALA A 456 10.62 11.30 -10.66
CA ALA A 456 11.16 12.55 -11.21
C ALA A 456 10.03 13.60 -11.40
N VAL A 457 8.87 13.19 -11.89
CA VAL A 457 7.67 14.06 -11.99
C VAL A 457 7.19 14.49 -10.62
N CYS A 458 7.16 13.58 -9.66
CA CYS A 458 6.79 13.86 -8.27
C CYS A 458 7.73 14.90 -7.64
N LEU A 459 9.05 14.70 -7.75
CA LEU A 459 10.06 15.63 -7.23
C LEU A 459 10.02 17.01 -7.89
N ALA A 460 9.66 17.09 -9.17
CA ALA A 460 9.50 18.37 -9.87
C ALA A 460 8.32 19.20 -9.32
N ARG A 461 7.36 18.57 -8.67
CA ARG A 461 6.21 19.23 -8.01
C ARG A 461 6.50 19.56 -6.55
N ALA A 462 7.42 18.81 -5.92
CA ALA A 462 7.77 19.01 -4.53
C ALA A 462 8.33 20.42 -4.31
N GLY A 463 7.73 21.17 -3.38
CA GLY A 463 8.19 22.46 -2.94
C GLY A 463 8.99 22.37 -1.60
N GLY A 464 9.46 23.52 -1.12
CA GLY A 464 10.04 23.64 0.20
C GLY A 464 11.52 23.22 0.30
N ASP A 465 11.91 22.79 1.49
CA ASP A 465 13.25 22.30 1.77
C ASP A 465 13.49 20.87 1.28
N TRP A 466 14.73 20.41 1.35
CA TRP A 466 15.13 19.09 0.86
C TRP A 466 14.42 17.92 1.56
N LEU A 467 14.17 18.03 2.88
CA LEU A 467 13.51 16.98 3.65
C LEU A 467 12.03 16.91 3.27
N SER A 468 11.37 18.05 3.17
CA SER A 468 9.99 18.18 2.71
C SER A 468 9.81 17.60 1.30
N ALA A 469 10.75 17.87 0.38
CA ALA A 469 10.71 17.32 -0.96
C ALA A 469 10.81 15.79 -0.98
N LEU A 470 11.67 15.20 -0.13
CA LEU A 470 11.80 13.75 -0.02
C LEU A 470 10.61 13.09 0.68
N GLN A 471 10.02 13.73 1.70
CA GLN A 471 8.80 13.25 2.33
C GLN A 471 7.59 13.33 1.38
N TYR A 472 7.50 14.41 0.58
CA TYR A 472 6.51 14.51 -0.50
C TYR A 472 6.65 13.37 -1.50
N LEU A 473 7.89 13.04 -1.90
CA LEU A 473 8.16 11.90 -2.76
C LEU A 473 7.66 10.59 -2.11
N ASP A 474 8.05 10.34 -0.86
CA ASP A 474 7.67 9.09 -0.18
C ASP A 474 6.15 8.98 0.05
N LEU A 475 5.45 10.08 0.33
CA LEU A 475 3.98 10.10 0.46
C LEU A 475 3.26 9.82 -0.87
N ASN A 476 3.88 10.15 -2.01
CA ASN A 476 3.28 9.94 -3.34
C ASN A 476 3.81 8.69 -4.08
N SER A 477 4.86 8.03 -3.56
CA SER A 477 5.44 6.83 -4.18
C SER A 477 5.54 5.68 -3.18
N TYR A 478 6.50 5.70 -2.26
CA TYR A 478 6.78 4.58 -1.37
C TYR A 478 5.57 4.21 -0.49
N LEU A 479 4.89 5.19 0.09
CA LEU A 479 3.71 4.96 0.94
C LEU A 479 2.58 4.24 0.19
N PRO A 480 2.03 4.75 -0.93
CA PRO A 480 0.91 4.09 -1.62
C PRO A 480 1.32 2.83 -2.38
N LEU A 481 2.55 2.73 -2.89
CA LEU A 481 2.97 1.62 -3.75
C LEU A 481 3.48 0.42 -2.98
N ASP A 482 4.07 0.64 -1.81
CA ASP A 482 4.62 -0.40 -0.95
C ASP A 482 3.79 -0.57 0.32
N ILE A 483 3.82 0.40 1.23
CA ILE A 483 3.27 0.26 2.58
C ILE A 483 1.76 0.01 2.55
N LEU A 484 0.98 0.89 1.92
CA LEU A 484 -0.48 0.79 1.89
C LEU A 484 -0.97 -0.37 1.03
N THR A 485 -0.30 -0.64 -0.10
CA THR A 485 -0.60 -1.82 -0.93
C THR A 485 -0.44 -3.10 -0.13
N LYS A 486 0.66 -3.26 0.58
CA LYS A 486 0.92 -4.41 1.44
C LYS A 486 -0.14 -4.57 2.54
N VAL A 487 -0.40 -3.48 3.28
CA VAL A 487 -1.37 -3.49 4.39
C VAL A 487 -2.77 -3.86 3.88
N ASP A 488 -3.24 -3.22 2.81
CA ASP A 488 -4.55 -3.53 2.22
C ASP A 488 -4.63 -4.98 1.73
N ARG A 489 -3.65 -5.43 0.94
CA ARG A 489 -3.67 -6.77 0.34
C ARG A 489 -3.60 -7.88 1.38
N MET A 490 -2.72 -7.73 2.36
CA MET A 490 -2.49 -8.77 3.36
C MET A 490 -3.61 -8.85 4.40
N SER A 491 -4.21 -7.72 4.77
CA SER A 491 -5.38 -7.73 5.65
C SER A 491 -6.61 -8.28 4.92
N MET A 492 -6.83 -7.85 3.68
CA MET A 492 -7.97 -8.33 2.89
C MET A 492 -7.87 -9.80 2.48
N ALA A 493 -6.68 -10.39 2.42
CA ALA A 493 -6.52 -11.83 2.25
C ALA A 493 -7.28 -12.66 3.30
N HIS A 494 -7.60 -12.03 4.45
CA HIS A 494 -8.31 -12.63 5.57
C HIS A 494 -9.69 -12.00 5.85
N GLY A 495 -10.23 -11.21 4.92
CA GLY A 495 -11.51 -10.51 5.13
C GLY A 495 -11.47 -9.57 6.34
N HIS A 496 -10.37 -8.84 6.50
CA HIS A 496 -10.06 -8.03 7.67
C HIS A 496 -9.66 -6.62 7.26
N GLU A 497 -10.26 -5.58 7.89
CA GLU A 497 -10.02 -4.19 7.53
C GLU A 497 -8.90 -3.55 8.35
N ALA A 498 -7.84 -3.05 7.69
CA ALA A 498 -6.87 -2.18 8.31
C ALA A 498 -7.19 -0.70 8.04
N ARG A 499 -7.21 0.09 9.11
CA ARG A 499 -7.39 1.56 9.11
C ARG A 499 -6.11 2.22 9.59
N VAL A 500 -5.80 3.41 9.06
CA VAL A 500 -4.53 4.10 9.24
C VAL A 500 -4.72 5.52 9.80
N PRO A 501 -4.99 5.70 11.10
CA PRO A 501 -5.34 6.99 11.68
C PRO A 501 -4.30 8.11 11.47
N LEU A 502 -3.01 7.77 11.38
CA LEU A 502 -1.96 8.76 11.10
C LEU A 502 -2.08 9.36 9.69
N LEU A 503 -2.80 8.70 8.78
CA LEU A 503 -3.01 9.15 7.41
C LEU A 503 -4.36 9.86 7.20
N ASP A 504 -5.05 10.25 8.25
CA ASP A 504 -6.18 11.15 8.17
C ASP A 504 -5.74 12.52 7.61
N HIS A 505 -6.34 12.98 6.51
CA HIS A 505 -5.80 14.11 5.75
C HIS A 505 -5.63 15.41 6.56
N PRO A 506 -6.49 15.78 7.55
CA PRO A 506 -6.24 16.96 8.37
C PRO A 506 -5.00 16.82 9.28
N LEU A 507 -4.67 15.58 9.69
CA LEU A 507 -3.44 15.30 10.40
C LEU A 507 -2.22 15.36 9.47
N VAL A 508 -2.36 14.80 8.25
CA VAL A 508 -1.32 14.85 7.20
C VAL A 508 -0.97 16.30 6.83
N GLU A 509 -1.97 17.13 6.56
CA GLU A 509 -1.80 18.54 6.22
C GLU A 509 -1.16 19.33 7.37
N PHE A 510 -1.56 19.05 8.61
CA PHE A 510 -0.93 19.63 9.78
C PHE A 510 0.53 19.21 9.95
N ALA A 511 0.83 17.91 9.77
CA ALA A 511 2.19 17.38 9.85
C ALA A 511 3.10 17.95 8.75
N ALA A 512 2.58 18.10 7.53
CA ALA A 512 3.29 18.70 6.40
C ALA A 512 3.63 20.19 6.62
N ALA A 513 2.83 20.88 7.44
CA ALA A 513 3.06 22.29 7.82
C ALA A 513 4.09 22.47 8.95
N ILE A 514 4.55 21.40 9.60
CA ILE A 514 5.59 21.46 10.65
C ILE A 514 6.95 21.74 10.00
N PRO A 515 7.76 22.67 10.55
CA PRO A 515 9.12 22.92 10.06
C PRO A 515 9.98 21.66 10.01
N ALA A 516 10.80 21.52 8.96
CA ALA A 516 11.62 20.33 8.72
C ALA A 516 12.59 20.04 9.89
N GLU A 517 13.16 21.07 10.49
CA GLU A 517 14.07 21.01 11.64
C GLU A 517 13.42 20.46 12.91
N LEU A 518 12.09 20.50 13.02
CA LEU A 518 11.36 19.88 14.12
C LEU A 518 11.00 18.42 13.83
N ARG A 519 10.90 18.04 12.55
CA ARG A 519 10.66 16.65 12.15
C ARG A 519 11.95 15.82 12.23
N LEU A 520 13.08 16.38 11.78
CA LEU A 520 14.41 15.77 11.84
C LEU A 520 15.40 16.75 12.48
N ARG A 521 15.71 16.56 13.78
CA ARG A 521 16.59 17.45 14.55
C ARG A 521 17.87 16.73 14.95
N ASP A 522 19.03 17.24 14.56
CA ASP A 522 20.36 16.72 14.93
C ASP A 522 20.55 15.21 14.64
N GLY A 523 19.90 14.72 13.59
CA GLY A 523 19.90 13.32 13.22
C GLY A 523 18.92 12.45 14.03
N VAL A 524 18.10 13.06 14.89
CA VAL A 524 17.00 12.38 15.59
C VAL A 524 15.75 12.41 14.71
N THR A 525 15.33 11.26 14.28
CA THR A 525 14.09 11.05 13.50
C THR A 525 12.85 11.24 14.37
N LYS A 526 11.74 11.69 13.76
CA LYS A 526 10.44 11.93 14.45
C LYS A 526 10.54 12.84 15.67
N SER A 527 11.46 13.83 15.65
CA SER A 527 11.82 14.59 16.85
C SER A 527 10.60 15.21 17.54
N ILE A 528 9.75 15.96 16.82
CA ILE A 528 8.54 16.57 17.38
C ILE A 528 7.49 15.51 17.78
N PHE A 529 7.35 14.41 17.05
CA PHE A 529 6.42 13.36 17.40
C PHE A 529 6.86 12.60 18.65
N LYS A 530 8.15 12.34 18.81
CA LYS A 530 8.72 11.81 20.05
C LYS A 530 8.46 12.73 21.24
N GLN A 531 8.69 14.02 21.07
CA GLN A 531 8.38 15.02 22.10
C GLN A 531 6.88 15.01 22.46
N THR A 532 6.02 14.93 21.46
CA THR A 532 4.56 14.83 21.63
C THR A 532 4.16 13.61 22.47
N MET A 533 4.86 12.49 22.30
CA MET A 533 4.55 11.22 22.98
C MET A 533 5.26 11.03 24.33
N ARG A 534 6.13 11.97 24.76
CA ARG A 534 6.72 11.94 26.11
C ARG A 534 5.62 12.00 27.18
N GLY A 535 5.77 11.19 28.21
CA GLY A 535 4.77 11.03 29.27
C GLY A 535 3.53 10.19 28.88
N VAL A 536 3.23 10.07 27.59
CA VAL A 536 2.21 9.18 27.05
C VAL A 536 2.78 7.76 26.95
N LEU A 537 3.83 7.57 26.18
CA LEU A 537 4.48 6.27 25.99
C LEU A 537 5.64 6.04 26.96
N PRO A 538 6.03 4.77 27.24
CA PRO A 538 7.27 4.49 27.94
C PRO A 538 8.48 5.08 27.21
N ASP A 539 9.42 5.66 27.94
CA ASP A 539 10.60 6.32 27.36
C ASP A 539 11.42 5.35 26.50
N GLU A 540 11.54 4.10 26.91
CA GLU A 540 12.22 3.05 26.14
C GLU A 540 11.58 2.78 24.76
N VAL A 541 10.28 3.03 24.58
CA VAL A 541 9.56 2.95 23.30
C VAL A 541 9.81 4.21 22.47
N VAL A 542 9.80 5.39 23.12
CA VAL A 542 10.02 6.68 22.45
C VAL A 542 11.46 6.79 21.94
N ASP A 543 12.44 6.36 22.73
CA ASP A 543 13.87 6.55 22.45
C ASP A 543 14.52 5.42 21.66
N ARG A 544 13.79 4.29 21.47
CA ARG A 544 14.34 3.16 20.72
C ARG A 544 14.70 3.57 19.28
N ARG A 545 15.73 2.93 18.77
CA ARG A 545 16.08 3.05 17.36
C ARG A 545 14.98 2.43 16.50
N LYS A 546 14.66 3.05 15.38
CA LYS A 546 13.76 2.49 14.36
C LYS A 546 14.26 1.12 13.92
N GLN A 547 13.41 0.13 13.97
CA GLN A 547 13.59 -1.17 13.34
C GLN A 547 12.48 -1.36 12.32
N GLY A 548 12.83 -1.75 11.09
CA GLY A 548 11.85 -2.08 10.07
C GLY A 548 11.20 -3.43 10.37
N PHE A 549 10.03 -3.67 9.81
CA PHE A 549 9.33 -4.96 9.89
C PHE A 549 10.03 -5.99 8.99
N ALA A 550 11.32 -6.22 9.28
CA ALA A 550 12.20 -7.06 8.48
C ALA A 550 12.01 -8.55 8.80
N VAL A 551 12.21 -9.39 7.79
CA VAL A 551 12.12 -10.86 7.87
C VAL A 551 13.53 -11.45 7.73
N PRO A 552 13.90 -12.47 8.48
CA PRO A 552 15.22 -13.10 8.37
C PRO A 552 15.38 -13.99 7.11
N LEU A 553 14.86 -13.51 5.95
CA LEU A 553 14.87 -14.24 4.67
C LEU A 553 16.27 -14.72 4.27
N GLY A 554 17.28 -13.90 4.51
CA GLY A 554 18.65 -14.26 4.19
C GLY A 554 19.12 -15.51 4.92
N ARG A 555 18.69 -15.71 6.18
CA ARG A 555 18.95 -16.94 6.95
C ARG A 555 18.11 -18.11 6.41
N TRP A 556 16.85 -17.87 6.14
CA TRP A 556 15.92 -18.90 5.67
C TRP A 556 16.30 -19.43 4.26
N PHE A 557 16.72 -18.55 3.35
CA PHE A 557 17.17 -18.95 2.00
C PHE A 557 18.51 -19.70 2.02
N ARG A 558 19.39 -19.45 2.97
CA ARG A 558 20.59 -20.27 3.19
C ARG A 558 20.31 -21.61 3.88
N GLY A 559 19.13 -21.73 4.51
CA GLY A 559 18.68 -22.93 5.21
C GLY A 559 17.76 -23.81 4.35
N GLN A 560 16.65 -24.22 4.97
CA GLN A 560 15.70 -25.21 4.41
C GLN A 560 15.03 -24.77 3.09
N PHE A 561 14.91 -23.46 2.85
CA PHE A 561 14.26 -22.93 1.64
C PHE A 561 15.21 -22.69 0.46
N GLY A 562 16.51 -22.83 0.64
CA GLY A 562 17.47 -22.63 -0.44
C GLY A 562 17.24 -23.54 -1.66
N ARG A 563 16.75 -24.76 -1.42
CA ARG A 563 16.36 -25.69 -2.50
C ARG A 563 15.14 -25.18 -3.26
N PHE A 564 14.09 -24.79 -2.56
CA PHE A 564 12.87 -24.23 -3.16
C PHE A 564 13.18 -23.03 -4.05
N VAL A 565 13.94 -22.06 -3.55
CA VAL A 565 14.33 -20.85 -4.30
C VAL A 565 15.09 -21.23 -5.58
N ARG A 566 16.01 -22.17 -5.49
CA ARG A 566 16.80 -22.66 -6.62
C ARG A 566 15.93 -23.37 -7.66
N ASP A 567 15.08 -24.29 -7.20
CA ASP A 567 14.19 -25.07 -8.05
C ASP A 567 13.17 -24.17 -8.75
N LEU A 568 12.68 -23.11 -8.08
CA LEU A 568 11.76 -22.15 -8.65
C LEU A 568 12.42 -21.29 -9.74
N LEU A 569 13.52 -20.59 -9.39
CA LEU A 569 14.13 -19.58 -10.27
C LEU A 569 14.95 -20.20 -11.43
N LEU A 570 15.41 -21.43 -11.30
CA LEU A 570 16.14 -22.16 -12.35
C LEU A 570 15.28 -23.22 -13.05
N SER A 571 13.96 -23.23 -12.80
CA SER A 571 13.02 -24.16 -13.43
C SER A 571 12.97 -23.98 -14.95
N GLU A 572 12.53 -25.02 -15.64
CA GLU A 572 12.33 -24.97 -17.09
C GLU A 572 11.25 -23.94 -17.47
N THR A 573 10.20 -23.80 -16.67
CA THR A 573 9.14 -22.79 -16.85
C THR A 573 9.71 -21.39 -16.86
N CYS A 574 10.56 -21.05 -15.89
CA CYS A 574 11.24 -19.74 -15.81
C CYS A 574 12.16 -19.52 -17.03
N ARG A 575 12.92 -20.53 -17.45
CA ARG A 575 13.83 -20.45 -18.59
C ARG A 575 13.11 -20.27 -19.92
N ARG A 576 11.96 -20.96 -20.13
CA ARG A 576 11.18 -20.86 -21.37
C ARG A 576 10.59 -19.48 -21.63
N ARG A 577 10.35 -18.68 -20.58
CA ARG A 577 9.89 -17.29 -20.78
C ARG A 577 10.94 -16.38 -21.38
N ASP A 578 12.20 -16.77 -21.36
CA ASP A 578 13.34 -16.04 -21.93
C ASP A 578 13.47 -14.58 -21.43
N ILE A 579 13.09 -14.34 -20.18
CA ILE A 579 13.19 -13.01 -19.53
C ILE A 579 14.47 -12.91 -18.72
N LEU A 580 14.71 -13.85 -17.80
CA LEU A 580 15.87 -13.86 -16.90
C LEU A 580 17.02 -14.69 -17.48
N ASP A 581 18.27 -14.21 -17.28
CA ASP A 581 19.47 -14.99 -17.60
C ASP A 581 19.74 -16.02 -16.49
N PRO A 582 19.61 -17.33 -16.76
CA PRO A 582 19.75 -18.35 -15.75
C PRO A 582 21.17 -18.44 -15.18
N GLY A 583 22.18 -18.05 -15.95
CA GLY A 583 23.57 -18.01 -15.47
C GLY A 583 23.79 -16.90 -14.46
N TYR A 584 23.17 -15.73 -14.65
CA TYR A 584 23.25 -14.66 -13.66
C TYR A 584 22.45 -15.00 -12.39
N VAL A 585 21.25 -15.57 -12.53
CA VAL A 585 20.45 -16.05 -11.39
C VAL A 585 21.22 -17.07 -10.57
N ALA A 586 21.86 -18.06 -11.22
CA ALA A 586 22.71 -19.05 -10.52
C ALA A 586 23.89 -18.38 -9.78
N ARG A 587 24.50 -17.32 -10.35
CA ARG A 587 25.55 -16.54 -9.66
C ARG A 587 25.03 -15.80 -8.46
N LEU A 588 23.82 -15.19 -8.51
CA LEU A 588 23.21 -14.51 -7.37
C LEU A 588 22.97 -15.50 -6.21
N LEU A 589 22.40 -16.67 -6.51
CA LEU A 589 22.18 -17.75 -5.54
C LEU A 589 23.52 -18.19 -4.89
N ALA A 590 24.55 -18.45 -5.71
CA ALA A 590 25.86 -18.86 -5.20
C ALA A 590 26.55 -17.76 -4.35
N GLN A 591 26.32 -16.48 -4.66
CA GLN A 591 26.83 -15.36 -3.86
C GLN A 591 26.09 -15.26 -2.53
N HIS A 592 24.77 -15.46 -2.54
CA HIS A 592 23.96 -15.48 -1.33
C HIS A 592 24.38 -16.62 -0.38
N ASP A 593 24.60 -17.84 -0.91
CA ASP A 593 25.08 -19.00 -0.14
C ASP A 593 26.47 -18.74 0.50
N ARG A 594 27.32 -17.93 -0.16
CA ARG A 594 28.64 -17.53 0.37
C ARG A 594 28.59 -16.37 1.37
N GLY A 595 27.39 -15.96 1.82
CA GLY A 595 27.20 -14.97 2.87
C GLY A 595 26.98 -13.54 2.39
N ARG A 596 26.91 -13.28 1.06
CA ARG A 596 26.47 -11.97 0.57
C ARG A 596 24.96 -11.87 0.79
N ASP A 597 24.52 -10.79 1.42
CA ASP A 597 23.09 -10.56 1.61
C ASP A 597 22.44 -10.09 0.30
N LEU A 598 21.57 -10.94 -0.26
CA LEU A 598 20.82 -10.72 -1.52
C LEU A 598 19.37 -11.17 -1.36
N ASP A 599 18.85 -11.11 -0.14
CA ASP A 599 17.52 -11.60 0.22
C ASP A 599 16.40 -10.88 -0.53
N LEU A 600 16.42 -9.54 -0.58
CA LEU A 600 15.43 -8.74 -1.31
C LEU A 600 15.52 -8.97 -2.83
N GLN A 601 16.74 -9.11 -3.39
CA GLN A 601 16.90 -9.42 -4.81
C GLN A 601 16.26 -10.77 -5.15
N LEU A 602 16.55 -11.79 -4.36
CA LEU A 602 16.00 -13.13 -4.55
C LEU A 602 14.49 -13.15 -4.33
N TRP A 603 13.99 -12.47 -3.29
CA TRP A 603 12.57 -12.36 -3.00
C TRP A 603 11.79 -11.69 -4.14
N THR A 604 12.31 -10.59 -4.68
CA THR A 604 11.70 -9.91 -5.84
C THR A 604 11.61 -10.82 -7.06
N LEU A 605 12.67 -11.61 -7.34
CA LEU A 605 12.65 -12.57 -8.44
C LEU A 605 11.67 -13.73 -8.18
N ILE A 606 11.56 -14.21 -6.94
CA ILE A 606 10.58 -15.23 -6.53
C ILE A 606 9.17 -14.70 -6.75
N SER A 607 8.87 -13.51 -6.25
CA SER A 607 7.56 -12.87 -6.39
C SER A 607 7.18 -12.68 -7.87
N PHE A 608 8.12 -12.22 -8.69
CA PHE A 608 7.91 -12.09 -10.14
C PHE A 608 7.65 -13.44 -10.82
N GLU A 609 8.43 -14.47 -10.50
CA GLU A 609 8.25 -15.82 -11.08
C GLU A 609 6.90 -16.43 -10.70
N LEU A 610 6.50 -16.30 -9.43
CA LEU A 610 5.21 -16.80 -8.95
C LEU A 610 4.04 -16.03 -9.59
N TRP A 611 4.17 -14.72 -9.73
CA TRP A 611 3.19 -13.90 -10.43
C TRP A 611 3.04 -14.34 -11.89
N CYS A 612 4.15 -14.58 -12.60
CA CYS A 612 4.11 -15.09 -13.97
C CYS A 612 3.35 -16.42 -14.06
N ARG A 613 3.61 -17.36 -13.15
CA ARG A 613 2.91 -18.65 -13.11
C ARG A 613 1.43 -18.51 -12.85
N THR A 614 1.06 -17.58 -11.97
CA THR A 614 -0.34 -17.38 -11.56
C THR A 614 -1.15 -16.63 -12.62
N PHE A 615 -0.59 -15.58 -13.23
CA PHE A 615 -1.36 -14.67 -14.06
C PHE A 615 -0.98 -14.61 -15.53
N LEU A 616 0.28 -14.91 -15.89
CA LEU A 616 0.77 -14.79 -17.26
C LEU A 616 0.74 -16.13 -18.01
N ASP A 617 1.19 -17.21 -17.39
CA ASP A 617 1.31 -18.54 -18.02
C ASP A 617 -0.04 -19.27 -18.12
N THR A 618 -1.01 -18.93 -17.31
CA THR A 618 -2.34 -19.55 -17.29
C THR A 618 -3.33 -18.78 -18.15
N ARG A 619 -3.91 -19.43 -19.18
CA ARG A 619 -4.93 -18.80 -20.05
C ARG A 619 -6.24 -18.47 -19.32
N VAL A 620 -6.57 -19.24 -18.31
CA VAL A 620 -7.67 -18.99 -17.38
C VAL A 620 -7.13 -19.29 -16.00
N PRO A 621 -7.07 -18.31 -15.09
CA PRO A 621 -6.84 -18.64 -13.70
C PRO A 621 -7.92 -19.62 -13.29
N ARG A 622 -7.55 -20.86 -12.94
CA ARG A 622 -8.46 -21.76 -12.24
C ARG A 622 -8.66 -21.17 -10.86
N PHE A 623 -9.68 -20.33 -10.74
CA PHE A 623 -10.12 -19.74 -9.50
C PHE A 623 -10.86 -20.79 -8.67
N SER A 624 -10.15 -21.75 -8.15
CA SER A 624 -10.47 -22.20 -6.81
C SER A 624 -9.74 -21.23 -5.91
N ALA A 625 -10.47 -20.34 -5.22
CA ALA A 625 -9.96 -19.74 -4.00
C ALA A 625 -9.17 -20.83 -3.26
N PRO A 626 -7.96 -20.55 -2.74
CA PRO A 626 -7.27 -21.52 -1.93
C PRO A 626 -8.30 -22.10 -0.98
N ALA A 627 -8.51 -23.42 -1.03
CA ALA A 627 -9.59 -24.03 -0.27
C ALA A 627 -9.45 -23.55 1.15
N ALA A 628 -10.44 -22.81 1.65
CA ALA A 628 -10.52 -22.41 3.03
C ALA A 628 -10.36 -23.70 3.84
N GLY A 629 -9.15 -23.95 4.36
CA GLY A 629 -8.85 -25.22 5.03
C GLY A 629 -7.87 -26.14 4.30
N ARG A 630 -6.74 -25.67 3.74
CA ARG A 630 -5.57 -26.55 3.76
C ARG A 630 -5.14 -26.71 5.22
N PRO A 631 -5.15 -27.94 5.80
CA PRO A 631 -4.61 -28.18 7.13
C PRO A 631 -3.08 -28.11 7.00
N GLY A 632 -2.50 -26.90 7.09
CA GLY A 632 -1.07 -26.69 6.80
C GLY A 632 -0.35 -25.78 7.75
N LEU A 633 -1.00 -24.80 8.33
CA LEU A 633 -0.43 -24.05 9.46
C LEU A 633 -1.17 -24.45 10.74
N ARG A 634 -0.70 -25.52 11.41
CA ARG A 634 -0.92 -25.62 12.84
C ARG A 634 -0.10 -24.48 13.45
N LEU A 635 -0.78 -23.38 13.78
CA LEU A 635 -0.19 -22.27 14.51
C LEU A 635 0.25 -22.82 15.87
N ALA A 636 1.57 -22.94 16.08
CA ALA A 636 2.11 -23.34 17.35
C ALA A 636 1.89 -22.20 18.35
N GLY A 637 0.91 -22.38 19.26
CA GLY A 637 0.75 -21.65 20.51
C GLY A 637 0.42 -20.17 20.38
N THR A 638 -0.89 -19.84 20.27
CA THR A 638 -1.40 -18.56 20.78
C THR A 638 -1.25 -18.56 22.30
N GLN A 639 -0.35 -17.72 22.84
CA GLN A 639 -0.33 -17.42 24.27
C GLN A 639 -1.05 -16.09 24.48
N ALA A 640 -2.19 -16.12 25.18
CA ALA A 640 -2.72 -14.94 25.83
C ALA A 640 -1.78 -14.63 27.00
N VAL A 641 -1.13 -13.49 26.97
CA VAL A 641 -0.35 -12.99 28.11
C VAL A 641 -1.33 -12.26 29.01
N GLY A 642 -1.75 -12.93 30.11
CA GLY A 642 -2.62 -12.35 31.14
C GLY A 642 -1.92 -11.29 31.98
#